data_11ea3e3975c5f643fa29934928c3da2e
#
_entry.id   11ea3e3975c5f643fa29934928c3da2e
#
_cell.length_a   1.000
_cell.length_b   1.000
_cell.length_c   1.000
_cell.angle_alpha   90.00
_cell.angle_beta   90.00
_cell.angle_gamma   90.00
#
_symmetry.space_group_name_H-M   'P 1'
#
loop_
_entity.id
_entity.type
_entity.pdbx_description
1 polymer ?
#
loop_
_entity_poly.entity_id
_entity_poly.type
_entity_poly.pdbx_seq_one_letter_code
_entity_poly.pdbx_strand_id
1 'polypeptide(L)'
;MQRYNFKTAEEKWQKIWKEKKSFKTSIKKNKKKFYCLEMFPYPSGNIHMGHVRNYTIGDVLARYKKLNGFNVLHPMGWDSFGMPAENAARENNLHPMMWTKKNIETMKRQLKLLGLSIDWDREISTCNPEYYKHQQKFFLEMYEKGLVKKKENYVNWDPVDKTVLANEQVINGKGWRSGATVERKKLSQWFFEITKFSQQLLDSLENLENWPNKVKLMQKNWIGRSLGCEINFEILGSNQVKKISCFSTRPDTLFGLSFLAISVDHPVSKFYENNKEFINFKNECSKTGTTEEALAKAEKIGFKTNLIAINPLDKNMKAPVYIANFVLMDYGLGAIFGCPAHDQRDLDFAIKYKLQVNPVVLPPNEDKKKFKINKQAYTGEGEIINSKLLNGLSAPDKSVSKTISILEEKKIGKGKINFRLKDWGISRQRYWGCPIPIVYKKNGDIIPVPKKDLPITLPKDVDLNCKGNPLDHHRTWKYTKINNEEVIRETDTLDTFVDSSWYFLRFCSPHNLNYGYDNEDLNYWMPVDQYIGGVEHAILHLLYSRFFMRAIAYQNNNFKYVEPFSGLFTQGMVCHETYKDEKGKWVSRDEIELVNDKTFVKKGSREKVIVGPAEAMSKSKKNIIDPENVIQNLGADTIRWFILSDSPPGKDIQWSEEGISASFKFIQKLWNLNLNIINRKGKKTDENEDDKLEKYTIKMF
;
A
#
# COMPACT_ATOMS: atom_id res chain seq x y z
N MET A 1 20.12 -0.90 49.24
CA MET A 1 19.97 0.03 48.10
C MET A 1 18.53 0.12 47.69
N GLN A 2 18.02 1.32 47.48
CA GLN A 2 16.64 1.54 47.04
C GLN A 2 16.51 1.13 45.58
N ARG A 3 15.69 0.13 45.29
CA ARG A 3 15.45 -0.35 43.92
C ARG A 3 14.56 0.65 43.17
N TYR A 4 14.77 0.81 41.88
CA TYR A 4 13.87 1.54 41.02
C TYR A 4 12.49 0.88 40.99
N ASN A 5 11.50 1.59 41.52
CA ASN A 5 10.10 1.17 41.46
C ASN A 5 9.42 1.82 40.26
N PHE A 6 9.39 1.09 39.14
CA PHE A 6 8.81 1.59 37.88
C PHE A 6 7.33 1.95 38.05
N LYS A 7 6.54 1.17 38.78
CA LYS A 7 5.10 1.44 38.98
C LYS A 7 4.87 2.83 39.56
N THR A 8 5.53 3.14 40.64
CA THR A 8 5.41 4.46 41.29
C THR A 8 6.01 5.58 40.46
N ALA A 9 7.14 5.34 39.80
CA ALA A 9 7.81 6.37 39.00
C ALA A 9 7.01 6.71 37.74
N GLU A 10 6.58 5.69 36.99
CA GLU A 10 5.82 5.88 35.73
C GLU A 10 4.47 6.55 35.99
N GLU A 11 3.72 6.10 37.01
CA GLU A 11 2.45 6.71 37.39
C GLU A 11 2.62 8.20 37.80
N LYS A 12 3.63 8.48 38.64
CA LYS A 12 3.95 9.85 39.07
C LYS A 12 4.23 10.77 37.87
N TRP A 13 5.11 10.33 36.95
CA TRP A 13 5.53 11.18 35.84
C TRP A 13 4.45 11.35 34.79
N GLN A 14 3.68 10.31 34.46
CA GLN A 14 2.54 10.41 33.56
C GLN A 14 1.47 11.38 34.11
N LYS A 15 1.23 11.36 35.42
CA LYS A 15 0.34 12.29 36.11
C LYS A 15 0.86 13.74 35.95
N ILE A 16 2.14 13.98 36.27
CA ILE A 16 2.77 15.30 36.14
C ILE A 16 2.70 15.83 34.69
N TRP A 17 3.02 14.99 33.69
CA TRP A 17 2.96 15.37 32.30
C TRP A 17 1.55 15.74 31.85
N LYS A 18 0.54 15.02 32.32
CA LYS A 18 -0.87 15.31 32.05
C LYS A 18 -1.30 16.63 32.69
N GLU A 19 -1.02 16.83 33.97
CA GLU A 19 -1.38 18.07 34.72
C GLU A 19 -0.69 19.31 34.12
N LYS A 20 0.60 19.22 33.84
CA LYS A 20 1.39 20.30 33.24
C LYS A 20 1.18 20.45 31.74
N LYS A 21 0.38 19.61 31.10
CA LYS A 21 0.19 19.56 29.62
C LYS A 21 1.53 19.58 28.88
N SER A 22 2.51 18.78 29.37
CA SER A 22 3.92 18.84 28.97
C SER A 22 4.16 18.63 27.48
N PHE A 23 3.28 17.93 26.80
CA PHE A 23 3.38 17.60 25.38
C PHE A 23 2.42 18.36 24.48
N LYS A 24 1.56 19.23 25.07
CA LYS A 24 0.67 20.10 24.30
C LYS A 24 1.49 21.08 23.48
N THR A 25 1.11 21.23 22.22
CA THR A 25 1.84 22.03 21.25
C THR A 25 0.96 23.08 20.59
N SER A 26 1.53 24.27 20.40
CA SER A 26 0.97 25.40 19.64
C SER A 26 2.04 26.03 18.76
N ILE A 27 1.67 26.88 17.82
CA ILE A 27 2.61 27.63 17.00
C ILE A 27 3.50 28.52 17.90
N LYS A 28 4.83 28.45 17.68
CA LYS A 28 5.85 29.26 18.35
C LYS A 28 6.81 29.79 17.29
N LYS A 29 6.51 30.98 16.75
CA LYS A 29 7.27 31.59 15.62
C LYS A 29 8.75 31.81 15.92
N ASN A 30 9.13 31.90 17.20
CA ASN A 30 10.51 32.05 17.67
C ASN A 30 11.29 30.74 17.85
N LYS A 31 10.67 29.60 17.57
CA LYS A 31 11.31 28.28 17.66
C LYS A 31 11.27 27.56 16.33
N LYS A 32 12.35 26.82 16.01
CA LYS A 32 12.35 25.90 14.88
C LYS A 32 11.36 24.77 15.14
N LYS A 33 10.46 24.50 14.17
CA LYS A 33 9.48 23.43 14.28
C LYS A 33 10.12 22.07 14.04
N PHE A 34 9.52 21.05 14.60
CA PHE A 34 9.77 19.66 14.22
C PHE A 34 8.49 18.86 14.29
N TYR A 35 8.02 18.35 13.17
CA TYR A 35 6.84 17.51 13.07
C TYR A 35 7.27 16.04 12.99
N CYS A 36 7.14 15.32 14.11
CA CYS A 36 7.35 13.89 14.22
C CYS A 36 6.01 13.19 14.11
N LEU A 37 5.90 12.24 13.19
CA LEU A 37 4.65 11.52 12.95
C LEU A 37 4.94 10.05 12.69
N GLU A 38 4.29 9.18 13.40
CA GLU A 38 4.20 7.76 13.09
C GLU A 38 2.91 7.47 12.32
N MET A 39 2.94 6.40 11.52
CA MET A 39 1.71 5.89 10.91
C MET A 39 0.72 5.55 12.02
N PHE A 40 -0.45 6.21 11.97
CA PHE A 40 -1.47 6.02 12.99
C PHE A 40 -2.10 4.61 12.89
N PRO A 41 -2.52 4.02 14.04
CA PRO A 41 -2.94 2.64 14.06
C PRO A 41 -4.38 2.47 13.59
N TYR A 42 -4.64 1.29 13.05
CA TYR A 42 -5.99 0.76 12.89
C TYR A 42 -6.48 0.18 14.22
N PRO A 43 -7.66 0.56 14.76
CA PRO A 43 -8.14 0.10 16.07
C PRO A 43 -8.68 -1.33 16.01
N SER A 44 -7.78 -2.31 15.99
CA SER A 44 -8.08 -3.75 15.84
C SER A 44 -8.23 -4.52 17.15
N GLY A 45 -8.17 -3.86 18.30
CA GLY A 45 -8.26 -4.46 19.64
C GLY A 45 -7.13 -4.01 20.56
N ASN A 46 -6.20 -4.89 20.90
CA ASN A 46 -5.03 -4.55 21.72
C ASN A 46 -3.85 -4.08 20.86
N ILE A 47 -2.97 -3.24 21.42
CA ILE A 47 -1.68 -2.96 20.81
C ILE A 47 -0.83 -4.25 20.76
N HIS A 48 0.10 -4.31 19.83
CA HIS A 48 1.10 -5.38 19.71
C HIS A 48 2.51 -4.78 19.69
N MET A 49 3.52 -5.63 19.77
CA MET A 49 4.93 -5.19 19.87
C MET A 49 5.39 -4.34 18.69
N GLY A 50 4.80 -4.50 17.50
CA GLY A 50 5.04 -3.61 16.37
C GLY A 50 4.60 -2.17 16.64
N HIS A 51 3.46 -1.95 17.31
CA HIS A 51 3.04 -0.62 17.77
C HIS A 51 4.01 -0.06 18.81
N VAL A 52 4.42 -0.89 19.79
CA VAL A 52 5.40 -0.47 20.81
C VAL A 52 6.67 0.02 20.13
N ARG A 53 7.17 -0.73 19.12
CA ARG A 53 8.38 -0.36 18.40
C ARG A 53 8.23 0.95 17.65
N ASN A 54 7.19 1.05 16.83
CA ASN A 54 6.95 2.21 15.99
C ASN A 54 6.87 3.50 16.83
N TYR A 55 6.02 3.48 17.85
CA TYR A 55 5.78 4.67 18.68
C TYR A 55 6.91 4.97 19.68
N THR A 56 7.69 3.97 20.10
CA THR A 56 8.87 4.23 20.93
C THR A 56 9.97 4.93 20.13
N ILE A 57 10.19 4.56 18.86
CA ILE A 57 11.18 5.22 17.99
C ILE A 57 10.81 6.69 17.79
N GLY A 58 9.55 6.97 17.47
CA GLY A 58 9.07 8.35 17.28
C GLY A 58 9.10 9.15 18.57
N ASP A 59 8.72 8.56 19.69
CA ASP A 59 8.76 9.22 21.02
C ASP A 59 10.18 9.66 21.40
N VAL A 60 11.16 8.81 21.20
CA VAL A 60 12.56 9.16 21.51
C VAL A 60 13.04 10.31 20.62
N LEU A 61 12.73 10.27 19.33
CA LEU A 61 13.07 11.34 18.40
C LEU A 61 12.38 12.66 18.81
N ALA A 62 11.08 12.60 19.11
CA ALA A 62 10.31 13.77 19.55
C ALA A 62 10.89 14.39 20.84
N ARG A 63 11.23 13.56 21.84
CA ARG A 63 11.86 14.01 23.08
C ARG A 63 13.24 14.60 22.83
N TYR A 64 14.08 13.95 22.02
CA TYR A 64 15.41 14.43 21.67
C TYR A 64 15.34 15.82 21.00
N LYS A 65 14.45 15.99 20.02
CA LYS A 65 14.26 17.30 19.37
C LYS A 65 13.74 18.36 20.33
N LYS A 66 12.82 18.00 21.23
CA LYS A 66 12.31 18.92 22.25
C LYS A 66 13.40 19.36 23.21
N LEU A 67 14.27 18.45 23.67
CA LEU A 67 15.44 18.76 24.51
C LEU A 67 16.42 19.70 23.81
N ASN A 68 16.56 19.57 22.49
CA ASN A 68 17.37 20.49 21.66
C ASN A 68 16.65 21.80 21.30
N GLY A 69 15.55 22.17 21.98
CA GLY A 69 14.89 23.44 21.88
C GLY A 69 13.87 23.60 20.75
N PHE A 70 13.63 22.53 19.94
CA PHE A 70 12.62 22.58 18.89
C PHE A 70 11.20 22.68 19.47
N ASN A 71 10.30 23.28 18.69
CA ASN A 71 8.86 23.17 18.91
C ASN A 71 8.35 21.92 18.22
N VAL A 72 8.04 20.89 18.98
CA VAL A 72 7.75 19.54 18.45
C VAL A 72 6.26 19.32 18.38
N LEU A 73 5.75 18.95 17.20
CA LEU A 73 4.41 18.41 16.99
C LEU A 73 4.52 16.88 16.92
N HIS A 74 3.87 16.18 17.85
CA HIS A 74 3.85 14.72 17.95
C HIS A 74 2.42 14.25 18.26
N PRO A 75 1.54 14.18 17.26
CA PRO A 75 0.11 13.87 17.42
C PRO A 75 -0.15 12.37 17.34
N MET A 76 -1.37 11.96 17.70
CA MET A 76 -1.89 10.60 17.56
C MET A 76 -3.34 10.63 17.08
N GLY A 77 -3.74 9.59 16.34
CA GLY A 77 -5.10 9.40 15.87
C GLY A 77 -5.36 7.94 15.48
N TRP A 78 -6.50 7.73 14.83
CA TRP A 78 -7.01 6.38 14.54
C TRP A 78 -7.48 6.30 13.10
N ASP A 79 -6.92 5.36 12.35
CA ASP A 79 -7.46 4.94 11.05
C ASP A 79 -8.60 3.95 11.31
N SER A 80 -9.82 4.47 11.38
CA SER A 80 -10.89 3.80 12.12
C SER A 80 -12.06 3.31 11.26
N PHE A 81 -12.03 3.55 9.96
CA PHE A 81 -12.92 2.90 8.99
C PHE A 81 -12.32 1.57 8.49
N GLY A 82 -13.11 0.79 7.79
CA GLY A 82 -12.65 -0.34 7.02
C GLY A 82 -13.28 -1.69 7.33
N MET A 83 -13.05 -2.60 6.41
CA MET A 83 -13.58 -3.95 6.39
C MET A 83 -13.24 -4.79 7.63
N PRO A 84 -12.03 -4.72 8.23
CA PRO A 84 -11.73 -5.54 9.40
C PRO A 84 -12.64 -5.23 10.60
N ALA A 85 -12.98 -3.95 10.83
CA ALA A 85 -13.93 -3.58 11.89
C ALA A 85 -15.35 -4.02 11.56
N GLU A 86 -15.79 -3.88 10.31
CA GLU A 86 -17.11 -4.33 9.85
C GLU A 86 -17.27 -5.84 9.99
N ASN A 87 -16.27 -6.62 9.58
CA ASN A 87 -16.30 -8.07 9.71
C ASN A 87 -16.32 -8.52 11.18
N ALA A 88 -15.42 -7.96 12.01
CA ALA A 88 -15.38 -8.28 13.41
C ALA A 88 -16.68 -7.88 14.15
N ALA A 89 -17.27 -6.76 13.81
CA ALA A 89 -18.55 -6.33 14.35
C ALA A 89 -19.69 -7.29 13.97
N ARG A 90 -19.72 -7.75 12.71
CA ARG A 90 -20.67 -8.75 12.23
C ARG A 90 -20.52 -10.08 12.98
N GLU A 91 -19.30 -10.60 13.10
CA GLU A 91 -19.00 -11.84 13.82
C GLU A 91 -19.41 -11.79 15.30
N ASN A 92 -19.34 -10.61 15.92
CA ASN A 92 -19.70 -10.39 17.33
C ASN A 92 -21.12 -9.83 17.51
N ASN A 93 -21.93 -9.72 16.46
CA ASN A 93 -23.27 -9.12 16.50
C ASN A 93 -23.29 -7.70 17.11
N LEU A 94 -22.30 -6.88 16.79
CA LEU A 94 -22.15 -5.51 17.26
C LEU A 94 -22.22 -4.53 16.08
N HIS A 95 -22.53 -3.27 16.39
CA HIS A 95 -22.41 -2.21 15.41
C HIS A 95 -20.93 -1.79 15.23
N PRO A 96 -20.40 -1.60 13.98
CA PRO A 96 -19.00 -1.26 13.74
C PRO A 96 -18.51 -0.03 14.49
N MET A 97 -19.33 1.01 14.63
CA MET A 97 -19.00 2.21 15.41
C MET A 97 -18.72 1.86 16.88
N MET A 98 -19.54 1.00 17.49
CA MET A 98 -19.35 0.61 18.90
C MET A 98 -18.11 -0.24 19.07
N TRP A 99 -17.87 -1.20 18.16
CA TRP A 99 -16.67 -2.01 18.11
C TRP A 99 -15.40 -1.16 17.99
N THR A 100 -15.39 -0.27 17.03
CA THR A 100 -14.27 0.65 16.77
C THR A 100 -14.00 1.56 17.96
N LYS A 101 -15.03 2.17 18.55
CA LYS A 101 -14.90 3.05 19.72
C LYS A 101 -14.31 2.30 20.93
N LYS A 102 -14.80 1.10 21.22
CA LYS A 102 -14.25 0.25 22.29
C LYS A 102 -12.76 -0.06 22.07
N ASN A 103 -12.38 -0.39 20.85
CA ASN A 103 -11.00 -0.69 20.51
C ASN A 103 -10.09 0.55 20.64
N ILE A 104 -10.56 1.72 20.19
CA ILE A 104 -9.85 2.99 20.37
C ILE A 104 -9.59 3.26 21.85
N GLU A 105 -10.61 3.12 22.69
CA GLU A 105 -10.47 3.31 24.16
C GLU A 105 -9.43 2.36 24.76
N THR A 106 -9.47 1.08 24.37
CA THR A 106 -8.51 0.06 24.82
C THR A 106 -7.08 0.39 24.40
N MET A 107 -6.87 0.60 23.09
CA MET A 107 -5.52 0.90 22.57
C MET A 107 -4.98 2.23 23.10
N LYS A 108 -5.84 3.25 23.25
CA LYS A 108 -5.46 4.54 23.85
C LYS A 108 -4.99 4.38 25.29
N ARG A 109 -5.70 3.58 26.09
CA ARG A 109 -5.29 3.24 27.45
C ARG A 109 -3.91 2.57 27.45
N GLN A 110 -3.72 1.57 26.60
CA GLN A 110 -2.45 0.84 26.50
C GLN A 110 -1.29 1.73 26.01
N LEU A 111 -1.50 2.60 25.02
CA LEU A 111 -0.48 3.56 24.56
C LEU A 111 -0.11 4.58 25.65
N LYS A 112 -1.07 4.97 26.50
CA LYS A 112 -0.79 5.84 27.64
C LYS A 112 0.09 5.17 28.68
N LEU A 113 -0.01 3.85 28.88
CA LEU A 113 0.88 3.10 29.78
C LEU A 113 2.35 3.17 29.35
N LEU A 114 2.63 3.29 28.04
CA LEU A 114 3.98 3.47 27.52
C LEU A 114 4.59 4.85 27.86
N GLY A 115 3.80 5.80 28.32
CA GLY A 115 4.28 7.14 28.69
C GLY A 115 4.83 7.96 27.53
N LEU A 116 4.28 7.82 26.34
CA LEU A 116 4.72 8.50 25.11
C LEU A 116 4.46 10.02 25.17
N SER A 117 5.30 10.81 24.51
CA SER A 117 5.22 12.28 24.48
C SER A 117 4.21 12.79 23.45
N ILE A 118 3.04 12.19 23.39
CA ILE A 118 1.99 12.50 22.44
C ILE A 118 1.14 13.70 22.88
N ASP A 119 0.85 14.60 21.94
CA ASP A 119 -0.14 15.67 22.10
C ASP A 119 -1.57 15.10 21.86
N TRP A 120 -2.17 14.56 22.91
CA TRP A 120 -3.51 13.98 22.87
C TRP A 120 -4.64 15.01 22.63
N ASP A 121 -4.37 16.31 22.77
CA ASP A 121 -5.34 17.35 22.41
C ASP A 121 -5.55 17.44 20.88
N ARG A 122 -4.67 16.82 20.11
CA ARG A 122 -4.76 16.74 18.63
C ARG A 122 -5.29 15.40 18.13
N GLU A 123 -5.87 14.61 19.00
CA GLU A 123 -6.43 13.30 18.63
C GLU A 123 -7.53 13.42 17.57
N ILE A 124 -7.43 12.60 16.52
CA ILE A 124 -8.43 12.49 15.46
C ILE A 124 -8.83 11.01 15.26
N SER A 125 -10.02 10.80 14.69
CA SER A 125 -10.49 9.48 14.25
C SER A 125 -11.15 9.62 12.89
N THR A 126 -10.72 8.83 11.93
CA THR A 126 -11.17 8.98 10.54
C THR A 126 -12.66 8.68 10.35
N CYS A 127 -13.25 7.85 11.23
CA CYS A 127 -14.69 7.54 11.21
C CYS A 127 -15.59 8.63 11.85
N ASN A 128 -15.00 9.67 12.42
CA ASN A 128 -15.80 10.77 12.98
C ASN A 128 -16.33 11.68 11.87
N PRO A 129 -17.62 12.10 11.93
CA PRO A 129 -18.20 13.02 10.95
C PRO A 129 -17.42 14.32 10.77
N GLU A 130 -16.79 14.84 11.83
CA GLU A 130 -15.97 16.05 11.80
C GLU A 130 -14.67 15.85 11.01
N TYR A 131 -14.18 14.60 10.87
CA TYR A 131 -13.05 14.27 10.02
C TYR A 131 -13.50 14.08 8.56
N TYR A 132 -14.38 13.13 8.31
CA TYR A 132 -14.72 12.76 6.94
C TYR A 132 -15.60 13.79 6.20
N LYS A 133 -16.25 14.73 6.91
CA LYS A 133 -16.83 15.92 6.27
C LYS A 133 -15.82 16.63 5.34
N HIS A 134 -14.61 16.81 5.82
CA HIS A 134 -13.56 17.46 5.04
C HIS A 134 -13.04 16.57 3.91
N GLN A 135 -12.98 15.26 4.12
CA GLN A 135 -12.65 14.30 3.07
C GLN A 135 -13.68 14.30 1.94
N GLN A 136 -14.97 14.33 2.28
CA GLN A 136 -16.04 14.50 1.31
C GLN A 136 -15.91 15.83 0.54
N LYS A 137 -15.51 16.89 1.22
CA LYS A 137 -15.24 18.19 0.57
C LYS A 137 -14.07 18.10 -0.41
N PHE A 138 -12.96 17.47 -0.04
CA PHE A 138 -11.83 17.22 -0.95
C PHE A 138 -12.23 16.38 -2.16
N PHE A 139 -13.03 15.35 -1.97
CA PHE A 139 -13.57 14.55 -3.06
C PHE A 139 -14.33 15.44 -4.07
N LEU A 140 -15.24 16.31 -3.59
CA LEU A 140 -16.00 17.23 -4.42
C LEU A 140 -15.11 18.23 -5.17
N GLU A 141 -14.11 18.79 -4.48
CA GLU A 141 -13.14 19.71 -5.09
C GLU A 141 -12.30 19.03 -6.17
N MET A 142 -11.89 17.78 -5.95
CA MET A 142 -11.19 16.97 -6.96
C MET A 142 -12.10 16.58 -8.11
N TYR A 143 -13.39 16.32 -7.86
CA TYR A 143 -14.38 16.06 -8.89
C TYR A 143 -14.58 17.28 -9.78
N GLU A 144 -14.76 18.48 -9.20
CA GLU A 144 -14.87 19.76 -9.93
C GLU A 144 -13.64 20.02 -10.81
N LYS A 145 -12.44 19.62 -10.37
CA LYS A 145 -11.17 19.75 -11.10
C LYS A 145 -10.95 18.63 -12.13
N GLY A 146 -11.89 17.68 -12.30
CA GLY A 146 -11.79 16.57 -13.22
C GLY A 146 -10.71 15.53 -12.85
N LEU A 147 -10.38 15.43 -11.55
CA LEU A 147 -9.47 14.41 -11.00
C LEU A 147 -10.21 13.17 -10.49
N VAL A 148 -11.53 13.21 -10.46
CA VAL A 148 -12.39 12.08 -10.07
C VAL A 148 -13.29 11.73 -11.24
N LYS A 149 -13.37 10.44 -11.58
CA LYS A 149 -14.23 9.94 -12.64
C LYS A 149 -14.91 8.65 -12.27
N LYS A 150 -16.15 8.48 -12.74
CA LYS A 150 -16.84 7.19 -12.74
C LYS A 150 -16.54 6.46 -14.02
N LYS A 151 -16.00 5.25 -13.93
CA LYS A 151 -15.61 4.42 -15.10
C LYS A 151 -16.08 2.99 -14.88
N GLU A 152 -16.40 2.31 -15.97
CA GLU A 152 -16.57 0.86 -15.96
C GLU A 152 -15.19 0.19 -15.98
N ASN A 153 -14.96 -0.72 -15.06
CA ASN A 153 -13.74 -1.51 -15.00
C ASN A 153 -14.02 -2.95 -14.60
N TYR A 154 -13.10 -3.86 -14.96
CA TYR A 154 -13.17 -5.24 -14.53
C TYR A 154 -12.64 -5.39 -13.10
N VAL A 155 -13.40 -6.10 -12.28
CA VAL A 155 -13.11 -6.34 -10.88
C VAL A 155 -13.22 -7.83 -10.57
N ASN A 156 -12.58 -8.24 -9.47
CA ASN A 156 -12.76 -9.58 -8.91
C ASN A 156 -14.08 -9.62 -8.16
N TRP A 157 -15.06 -10.32 -8.68
CA TRP A 157 -16.38 -10.44 -8.11
C TRP A 157 -16.56 -11.77 -7.40
N ASP A 158 -16.96 -11.73 -6.14
CA ASP A 158 -17.39 -12.92 -5.41
C ASP A 158 -18.90 -13.13 -5.60
N PRO A 159 -19.33 -14.20 -6.30
CA PRO A 159 -20.76 -14.41 -6.59
C PRO A 159 -21.57 -14.85 -5.37
N VAL A 160 -20.93 -15.39 -4.33
CA VAL A 160 -21.56 -15.83 -3.09
C VAL A 160 -21.76 -14.64 -2.15
N ASP A 161 -20.70 -13.89 -1.89
CA ASP A 161 -20.74 -12.69 -1.04
C ASP A 161 -21.31 -11.47 -1.76
N LYS A 162 -21.51 -11.53 -3.07
CA LYS A 162 -21.99 -10.44 -3.95
C LYS A 162 -21.24 -9.13 -3.70
N THR A 163 -19.92 -9.21 -3.71
CA THR A 163 -19.05 -8.06 -3.45
C THR A 163 -17.79 -8.10 -4.31
N VAL A 164 -17.18 -6.93 -4.52
CA VAL A 164 -15.87 -6.80 -5.13
C VAL A 164 -14.80 -7.16 -4.11
N LEU A 165 -13.85 -7.99 -4.52
CA LEU A 165 -12.67 -8.35 -3.76
C LEU A 165 -11.45 -7.58 -4.26
N ALA A 166 -10.66 -7.06 -3.34
CA ALA A 166 -9.31 -6.61 -3.66
C ALA A 166 -8.45 -7.80 -4.11
N ASN A 167 -7.38 -7.53 -4.85
CA ASN A 167 -6.53 -8.59 -5.38
C ASN A 167 -5.95 -9.48 -4.26
N GLU A 168 -5.65 -8.89 -3.11
CA GLU A 168 -5.12 -9.56 -1.91
C GLU A 168 -6.14 -10.50 -1.24
N GLN A 169 -7.41 -10.35 -1.58
CA GLN A 169 -8.53 -11.16 -1.07
C GLN A 169 -8.86 -12.35 -1.97
N VAL A 170 -8.11 -12.54 -3.05
CA VAL A 170 -8.26 -13.68 -3.96
C VAL A 170 -7.09 -14.63 -3.78
N ILE A 171 -7.38 -15.85 -3.25
CA ILE A 171 -6.38 -16.89 -3.00
C ILE A 171 -6.65 -18.05 -3.97
N ASN A 172 -5.70 -18.35 -4.85
CA ASN A 172 -5.82 -19.40 -5.84
C ASN A 172 -7.12 -19.32 -6.68
N GLY A 173 -7.53 -18.10 -7.07
CA GLY A 173 -8.73 -17.85 -7.86
C GLY A 173 -10.04 -17.96 -7.07
N LYS A 174 -9.98 -18.04 -5.75
CA LYS A 174 -11.15 -18.13 -4.85
C LYS A 174 -11.20 -16.97 -3.87
N GLY A 175 -12.40 -16.57 -3.53
CA GLY A 175 -12.61 -15.60 -2.45
C GLY A 175 -12.11 -16.15 -1.11
N TRP A 176 -11.30 -15.39 -0.41
CA TRP A 176 -10.64 -15.79 0.85
C TRP A 176 -11.61 -16.19 1.97
N ARG A 177 -12.83 -15.65 1.93
CA ARG A 177 -13.88 -15.91 2.93
C ARG A 177 -14.92 -16.90 2.45
N SER A 178 -15.48 -16.69 1.25
CA SER A 178 -16.53 -17.52 0.70
C SER A 178 -16.04 -18.87 0.18
N GLY A 179 -14.76 -18.96 -0.21
CA GLY A 179 -14.21 -20.10 -0.96
C GLY A 179 -14.76 -20.24 -2.38
N ALA A 180 -15.65 -19.32 -2.80
CA ALA A 180 -16.23 -19.33 -4.15
C ALA A 180 -15.19 -18.95 -5.19
N THR A 181 -15.29 -19.54 -6.38
CA THR A 181 -14.49 -19.13 -7.54
C THR A 181 -14.86 -17.68 -7.89
N VAL A 182 -13.84 -16.83 -7.95
CA VAL A 182 -14.00 -15.42 -8.25
C VAL A 182 -14.28 -15.24 -9.73
N GLU A 183 -15.26 -14.41 -10.04
CA GLU A 183 -15.64 -14.04 -11.40
C GLU A 183 -15.05 -12.68 -11.78
N ARG A 184 -14.66 -12.55 -13.04
CA ARG A 184 -14.31 -11.26 -13.60
C ARG A 184 -15.58 -10.54 -14.03
N LYS A 185 -15.94 -9.46 -13.31
CA LYS A 185 -17.16 -8.70 -13.58
C LYS A 185 -16.85 -7.24 -13.91
N LYS A 186 -17.54 -6.71 -14.91
CA LYS A 186 -17.43 -5.31 -15.28
C LYS A 186 -18.40 -4.49 -14.42
N LEU A 187 -17.87 -3.58 -13.62
CA LEU A 187 -18.65 -2.70 -12.74
C LEU A 187 -18.24 -1.24 -12.93
N SER A 188 -19.24 -0.37 -12.78
CA SER A 188 -19.03 1.08 -12.77
C SER A 188 -18.56 1.52 -11.39
N GLN A 189 -17.35 2.11 -11.30
CA GLN A 189 -16.72 2.51 -10.05
C GLN A 189 -16.10 3.91 -10.15
N TRP A 190 -15.87 4.53 -9.00
CA TRP A 190 -15.18 5.80 -8.89
C TRP A 190 -13.66 5.61 -8.84
N PHE A 191 -12.94 6.50 -9.53
CA PHE A 191 -11.48 6.51 -9.61
C PHE A 191 -10.93 7.90 -9.37
N PHE A 192 -9.80 7.97 -8.63
CA PHE A 192 -8.91 9.11 -8.69
C PHE A 192 -7.94 8.94 -9.86
N GLU A 193 -7.76 10.00 -10.67
CA GLU A 193 -6.86 10.01 -11.82
C GLU A 193 -5.40 10.26 -11.41
N ILE A 194 -4.84 9.37 -10.57
CA ILE A 194 -3.45 9.42 -10.13
C ILE A 194 -2.47 9.38 -11.32
N THR A 195 -2.86 8.78 -12.42
CA THR A 195 -2.04 8.66 -13.64
C THR A 195 -1.70 10.01 -14.25
N LYS A 196 -2.50 11.06 -14.05
CA LYS A 196 -2.19 12.44 -14.44
C LYS A 196 -0.90 12.97 -13.83
N PHE A 197 -0.51 12.42 -12.69
CA PHE A 197 0.67 12.85 -11.92
C PHE A 197 1.84 11.86 -12.00
N SER A 198 1.75 10.81 -12.84
CA SER A 198 2.76 9.76 -12.94
C SER A 198 4.18 10.29 -13.11
N GLN A 199 4.39 11.22 -14.05
CA GLN A 199 5.72 11.80 -14.29
C GLN A 199 6.19 12.64 -13.09
N GLN A 200 5.32 13.48 -12.53
CA GLN A 200 5.67 14.30 -11.36
C GLN A 200 5.99 13.45 -10.12
N LEU A 201 5.22 12.37 -9.90
CA LEU A 201 5.46 11.42 -8.82
C LEU A 201 6.80 10.70 -8.98
N LEU A 202 7.20 10.42 -10.22
CA LEU A 202 8.47 9.77 -10.53
C LEU A 202 9.64 10.73 -10.35
N ASP A 203 9.58 11.91 -10.97
CA ASP A 203 10.69 12.87 -10.98
C ASP A 203 11.03 13.37 -9.56
N SER A 204 10.01 13.61 -8.75
CA SER A 204 10.22 14.10 -7.39
C SER A 204 10.80 13.04 -6.42
N LEU A 205 10.90 11.75 -6.81
CA LEU A 205 11.61 10.74 -6.01
C LEU A 205 13.10 11.10 -5.81
N GLU A 206 13.70 11.78 -6.77
CA GLU A 206 15.11 12.21 -6.69
C GLU A 206 15.32 13.24 -5.58
N ASN A 207 14.32 14.08 -5.32
CA ASN A 207 14.37 15.13 -4.29
C ASN A 207 14.06 14.61 -2.87
N LEU A 208 13.69 13.34 -2.72
CA LEU A 208 13.41 12.70 -1.43
C LEU A 208 14.71 12.13 -0.82
N GLU A 209 15.65 13.01 -0.48
CA GLU A 209 17.00 12.63 -0.01
C GLU A 209 16.94 11.79 1.28
N ASN A 210 16.05 12.14 2.21
CA ASN A 210 15.91 11.47 3.51
C ASN A 210 14.91 10.30 3.48
N TRP A 211 14.67 9.72 2.30
CA TRP A 211 13.85 8.52 2.15
C TRP A 211 14.70 7.29 1.89
N PRO A 212 14.34 6.11 2.43
CA PRO A 212 15.06 4.87 2.14
C PRO A 212 15.07 4.55 0.64
N ASN A 213 16.25 4.24 0.09
CA ASN A 213 16.40 3.89 -1.33
C ASN A 213 15.49 2.73 -1.75
N LYS A 214 15.26 1.77 -0.86
CA LYS A 214 14.33 0.65 -1.10
C LYS A 214 12.93 1.15 -1.42
N VAL A 215 12.40 2.11 -0.66
CA VAL A 215 11.06 2.67 -0.87
C VAL A 215 11.00 3.45 -2.18
N LYS A 216 12.01 4.28 -2.46
CA LYS A 216 12.12 5.01 -3.74
C LYS A 216 12.12 4.05 -4.94
N LEU A 217 12.89 2.98 -4.86
CA LEU A 217 12.95 1.96 -5.90
C LEU A 217 11.61 1.23 -6.07
N MET A 218 10.93 0.88 -4.97
CA MET A 218 9.60 0.26 -5.03
C MET A 218 8.60 1.18 -5.73
N GLN A 219 8.56 2.47 -5.41
CA GLN A 219 7.68 3.44 -6.09
C GLN A 219 8.06 3.63 -7.56
N LYS A 220 9.35 3.78 -7.87
CA LYS A 220 9.85 3.89 -9.25
C LYS A 220 9.39 2.71 -10.10
N ASN A 221 9.56 1.50 -9.58
CA ASN A 221 9.15 0.28 -10.27
C ASN A 221 7.63 0.16 -10.40
N TRP A 222 6.87 0.61 -9.40
CA TRP A 222 5.40 0.60 -9.43
C TRP A 222 4.84 1.60 -10.41
N ILE A 223 5.36 2.83 -10.44
CA ILE A 223 5.01 3.85 -11.43
C ILE A 223 5.37 3.37 -12.83
N GLY A 224 6.53 2.71 -12.98
CA GLY A 224 6.91 1.94 -14.15
C GLY A 224 6.85 2.72 -15.44
N ARG A 225 7.65 3.81 -15.54
CA ARG A 225 7.79 4.58 -16.79
C ARG A 225 8.53 3.76 -17.83
N SER A 226 7.93 3.61 -18.98
CA SER A 226 8.51 2.94 -20.15
C SER A 226 8.41 3.82 -21.37
N LEU A 227 9.48 3.88 -22.13
CA LEU A 227 9.48 4.43 -23.50
C LEU A 227 9.14 3.27 -24.44
N GLY A 228 8.19 3.49 -25.33
CA GLY A 228 7.80 2.52 -26.32
C GLY A 228 7.22 3.20 -27.56
N CYS A 229 6.59 2.42 -28.38
CA CYS A 229 5.96 2.89 -29.60
C CYS A 229 4.55 2.32 -29.75
N GLU A 230 3.62 3.18 -30.11
CA GLU A 230 2.34 2.78 -30.66
C GLU A 230 2.54 2.43 -32.13
N ILE A 231 2.22 1.21 -32.50
CA ILE A 231 2.50 0.64 -33.83
C ILE A 231 1.19 0.23 -34.48
N ASN A 232 1.01 0.59 -35.73
CA ASN A 232 -0.19 0.33 -36.50
C ASN A 232 0.04 -0.83 -37.48
N PHE A 233 -0.71 -1.92 -37.28
CA PHE A 233 -0.72 -3.06 -38.19
C PHE A 233 -1.89 -2.96 -39.15
N GLU A 234 -1.63 -3.10 -40.44
CA GLU A 234 -2.65 -3.31 -41.48
C GLU A 234 -3.18 -4.73 -41.34
N ILE A 235 -4.51 -4.90 -41.45
CA ILE A 235 -5.20 -6.17 -41.25
C ILE A 235 -5.88 -6.60 -42.52
N LEU A 236 -5.66 -7.85 -42.89
CA LEU A 236 -6.34 -8.55 -43.97
C LEU A 236 -7.39 -9.54 -43.40
N GLY A 237 -8.35 -9.95 -44.22
CA GLY A 237 -9.36 -10.94 -43.83
C GLY A 237 -10.68 -10.34 -43.31
N SER A 238 -10.80 -9.02 -43.27
CA SER A 238 -12.06 -8.32 -42.93
C SER A 238 -12.22 -7.00 -43.66
N ASN A 239 -13.45 -6.68 -44.05
CA ASN A 239 -13.80 -5.37 -44.60
C ASN A 239 -14.04 -4.33 -43.50
N GLN A 240 -14.32 -4.78 -42.26
CA GLN A 240 -14.67 -3.93 -41.11
C GLN A 240 -13.42 -3.55 -40.26
N VAL A 241 -12.43 -4.47 -40.19
CA VAL A 241 -11.21 -4.27 -39.40
C VAL A 241 -10.04 -4.07 -40.39
N LYS A 242 -9.68 -2.83 -40.63
CA LYS A 242 -8.55 -2.51 -41.53
C LYS A 242 -7.23 -2.32 -40.79
N LYS A 243 -7.27 -2.02 -39.52
CA LYS A 243 -6.11 -1.67 -38.71
C LYS A 243 -6.29 -2.14 -37.26
N ILE A 244 -5.20 -2.64 -36.66
CA ILE A 244 -5.06 -2.86 -35.20
C ILE A 244 -3.81 -2.12 -34.78
N SER A 245 -3.93 -1.35 -33.67
CA SER A 245 -2.81 -0.63 -33.07
C SER A 245 -2.39 -1.35 -31.80
N CYS A 246 -1.10 -1.52 -31.59
CA CYS A 246 -0.54 -2.05 -30.33
C CYS A 246 0.54 -1.14 -29.79
N PHE A 247 0.80 -1.26 -28.48
CA PHE A 247 1.92 -0.59 -27.84
C PHE A 247 3.01 -1.63 -27.50
N SER A 248 4.27 -1.31 -27.81
CA SER A 248 5.40 -2.14 -27.44
C SER A 248 6.56 -1.29 -26.89
N THR A 249 7.20 -1.78 -25.83
CA THR A 249 8.47 -1.25 -25.30
C THR A 249 9.68 -1.76 -26.08
N ARG A 250 9.49 -2.77 -26.93
CA ARG A 250 10.51 -3.39 -27.78
C ARG A 250 10.13 -3.36 -29.25
N PRO A 251 9.87 -2.15 -29.84
CA PRO A 251 9.56 -2.04 -31.27
C PRO A 251 10.69 -2.54 -32.18
N ASP A 252 11.91 -2.58 -31.65
CA ASP A 252 13.09 -3.10 -32.33
C ASP A 252 13.03 -4.61 -32.64
N THR A 253 12.11 -5.35 -31.98
CA THR A 253 11.89 -6.78 -32.24
C THR A 253 10.79 -7.08 -33.27
N LEU A 254 10.30 -6.10 -34.00
CA LEU A 254 9.22 -6.23 -35.00
C LEU A 254 9.49 -7.30 -36.06
N PHE A 255 10.73 -7.53 -36.42
CA PHE A 255 11.10 -8.57 -37.38
C PHE A 255 11.06 -9.99 -36.79
N GLY A 256 10.88 -10.12 -35.48
CA GLY A 256 10.57 -11.36 -34.78
C GLY A 256 9.06 -11.66 -34.65
N LEU A 257 8.22 -10.86 -35.31
CA LEU A 257 6.76 -11.02 -35.31
C LEU A 257 6.34 -12.44 -35.69
N SER A 258 5.63 -13.11 -34.80
CA SER A 258 5.10 -14.46 -35.00
C SER A 258 3.56 -14.49 -35.03
N PHE A 259 2.95 -13.65 -34.24
CA PHE A 259 1.50 -13.45 -34.17
C PHE A 259 1.17 -12.05 -33.66
N LEU A 260 -0.05 -11.58 -33.93
CA LEU A 260 -0.64 -10.44 -33.26
C LEU A 260 -1.69 -11.00 -32.28
N ALA A 261 -1.71 -10.54 -31.04
CA ALA A 261 -2.72 -10.94 -30.07
C ALA A 261 -3.49 -9.75 -29.56
N ILE A 262 -4.81 -9.90 -29.44
CA ILE A 262 -5.72 -8.91 -28.89
C ILE A 262 -6.44 -9.45 -27.65
N SER A 263 -6.85 -8.54 -26.77
CA SER A 263 -7.63 -8.86 -25.58
C SER A 263 -8.98 -9.44 -25.92
N VAL A 264 -9.50 -10.29 -25.04
CA VAL A 264 -10.90 -10.80 -25.10
C VAL A 264 -11.91 -9.64 -25.12
N ASP A 265 -11.55 -8.51 -24.51
CA ASP A 265 -12.39 -7.32 -24.40
C ASP A 265 -12.10 -6.26 -25.48
N HIS A 266 -11.21 -6.56 -26.42
CA HIS A 266 -10.91 -5.65 -27.53
C HIS A 266 -12.14 -5.47 -28.43
N PRO A 267 -12.41 -4.26 -28.97
CA PRO A 267 -13.57 -4.02 -29.84
C PRO A 267 -13.70 -5.01 -31.03
N VAL A 268 -12.57 -5.47 -31.56
CA VAL A 268 -12.53 -6.48 -32.65
C VAL A 268 -13.07 -7.84 -32.18
N SER A 269 -12.95 -8.18 -30.90
CA SER A 269 -13.44 -9.47 -30.36
C SER A 269 -14.96 -9.59 -30.43
N LYS A 270 -15.69 -8.44 -30.48
CA LYS A 270 -17.15 -8.42 -30.63
C LYS A 270 -17.64 -9.05 -31.93
N PHE A 271 -16.83 -9.04 -32.98
CA PHE A 271 -17.20 -9.67 -34.24
C PHE A 271 -17.30 -11.22 -34.16
N TYR A 272 -16.78 -11.79 -33.07
CA TYR A 272 -16.76 -13.24 -32.82
C TYR A 272 -17.77 -13.68 -31.74
N GLU A 273 -18.59 -12.78 -31.17
CA GLU A 273 -19.50 -13.07 -30.06
C GLU A 273 -20.60 -14.11 -30.41
N ASN A 274 -20.88 -14.34 -31.69
CA ASN A 274 -21.80 -15.38 -32.16
C ASN A 274 -21.11 -16.71 -32.48
N ASN A 275 -19.79 -16.82 -32.35
CA ASN A 275 -19.04 -18.05 -32.57
C ASN A 275 -19.01 -18.91 -31.30
N LYS A 276 -19.47 -20.16 -31.38
CA LYS A 276 -19.53 -21.08 -30.23
C LYS A 276 -18.17 -21.36 -29.59
N GLU A 277 -17.12 -21.51 -30.40
CA GLU A 277 -15.76 -21.74 -29.88
C GLU A 277 -15.24 -20.49 -29.14
N PHE A 278 -15.53 -19.30 -29.65
CA PHE A 278 -15.16 -18.05 -29.00
C PHE A 278 -15.93 -17.84 -27.67
N ILE A 279 -17.22 -18.19 -27.62
CA ILE A 279 -18.02 -18.14 -26.39
C ILE A 279 -17.40 -19.04 -25.31
N ASN A 280 -17.04 -20.28 -25.65
CA ASN A 280 -16.38 -21.20 -24.74
C ASN A 280 -15.03 -20.66 -24.26
N PHE A 281 -14.23 -20.14 -25.19
CA PHE A 281 -12.95 -19.49 -24.86
C PHE A 281 -13.12 -18.29 -23.92
N LYS A 282 -14.11 -17.41 -24.18
CA LYS A 282 -14.42 -16.26 -23.34
C LYS A 282 -14.82 -16.67 -21.92
N ASN A 283 -15.62 -17.76 -21.79
CA ASN A 283 -15.99 -18.32 -20.50
C ASN A 283 -14.80 -18.92 -19.75
N GLU A 284 -13.85 -19.52 -20.45
CA GLU A 284 -12.60 -20.01 -19.84
C GLU A 284 -11.73 -18.85 -19.35
N CYS A 285 -11.59 -17.80 -20.14
CA CYS A 285 -10.88 -16.58 -19.75
C CYS A 285 -11.48 -15.92 -18.50
N SER A 286 -12.81 -15.95 -18.33
CA SER A 286 -13.47 -15.33 -17.18
C SER A 286 -13.13 -15.98 -15.84
N LYS A 287 -12.65 -17.23 -15.85
CA LYS A 287 -12.21 -17.97 -14.65
C LYS A 287 -10.78 -17.62 -14.21
N THR A 288 -10.05 -16.90 -15.02
CA THR A 288 -8.68 -16.47 -14.72
C THR A 288 -8.73 -15.14 -13.97
N GLY A 289 -7.97 -15.00 -12.86
CA GLY A 289 -7.90 -13.75 -12.10
C GLY A 289 -7.43 -12.56 -12.95
N THR A 290 -7.75 -11.34 -12.51
CA THR A 290 -7.44 -10.10 -13.24
C THR A 290 -6.04 -9.56 -12.98
N THR A 291 -5.27 -10.14 -12.06
CA THR A 291 -3.92 -9.69 -11.70
C THR A 291 -2.88 -10.12 -12.73
N GLU A 292 -1.86 -9.29 -12.96
CA GLU A 292 -0.71 -9.67 -13.80
C GLU A 292 -0.07 -10.98 -13.32
N GLU A 293 -0.01 -11.20 -12.01
CA GLU A 293 0.58 -12.41 -11.42
C GLU A 293 -0.26 -13.67 -11.70
N ALA A 294 -1.60 -13.57 -11.59
CA ALA A 294 -2.51 -14.67 -11.93
C ALA A 294 -2.42 -15.01 -13.42
N LEU A 295 -2.37 -13.99 -14.27
CA LEU A 295 -2.22 -14.14 -15.72
C LEU A 295 -0.83 -14.66 -16.12
N ALA A 296 0.23 -14.30 -15.37
CA ALA A 296 1.57 -14.83 -15.60
C ALA A 296 1.66 -16.32 -15.31
N LYS A 297 0.98 -16.81 -14.27
CA LYS A 297 0.95 -18.23 -13.87
C LYS A 297 -0.04 -19.09 -14.67
N ALA A 298 -1.05 -18.47 -15.28
CA ALA A 298 -2.06 -19.18 -16.07
C ALA A 298 -1.49 -19.72 -17.38
N GLU A 299 -2.03 -20.86 -17.83
CA GLU A 299 -1.74 -21.39 -19.15
C GLU A 299 -2.13 -20.39 -20.24
N LYS A 300 -1.25 -20.18 -21.24
CA LYS A 300 -1.49 -19.26 -22.33
C LYS A 300 -2.40 -19.90 -23.37
N ILE A 301 -3.64 -19.39 -23.48
CA ILE A 301 -4.65 -19.87 -24.41
C ILE A 301 -5.13 -18.74 -25.33
N GLY A 302 -5.57 -19.10 -26.53
CA GLY A 302 -6.05 -18.15 -27.51
C GLY A 302 -7.00 -18.74 -28.53
N PHE A 303 -7.92 -17.90 -28.99
CA PHE A 303 -8.81 -18.19 -30.10
C PHE A 303 -8.22 -17.62 -31.39
N LYS A 304 -8.01 -18.46 -32.40
CA LYS A 304 -7.47 -18.06 -33.71
C LYS A 304 -8.58 -17.40 -34.55
N THR A 305 -8.33 -16.18 -34.98
CA THR A 305 -9.26 -15.46 -35.87
C THR A 305 -8.97 -15.77 -37.34
N ASN A 306 -9.83 -15.27 -38.24
CA ASN A 306 -9.59 -15.26 -39.68
C ASN A 306 -8.75 -14.07 -40.16
N LEU A 307 -8.30 -13.21 -39.24
CA LEU A 307 -7.55 -12.00 -39.54
C LEU A 307 -6.04 -12.30 -39.66
N ILE A 308 -5.37 -11.52 -40.51
CA ILE A 308 -3.93 -11.58 -40.75
C ILE A 308 -3.36 -10.18 -40.60
N ALA A 309 -2.35 -10.00 -39.76
CA ALA A 309 -1.63 -8.75 -39.59
C ALA A 309 -0.41 -8.71 -40.52
N ILE A 310 -0.18 -7.54 -41.14
CA ILE A 310 0.99 -7.26 -41.97
C ILE A 310 2.02 -6.51 -41.11
N ASN A 311 3.28 -6.97 -41.16
CA ASN A 311 4.37 -6.26 -40.46
C ASN A 311 4.55 -4.87 -41.10
N PRO A 312 4.48 -3.78 -40.30
CA PRO A 312 4.53 -2.42 -40.80
C PRO A 312 5.87 -2.04 -41.49
N LEU A 313 6.97 -2.73 -41.12
CA LEU A 313 8.30 -2.52 -41.72
C LEU A 313 8.60 -3.47 -42.87
N ASP A 314 7.82 -4.54 -43.05
CA ASP A 314 7.99 -5.52 -44.13
C ASP A 314 6.66 -6.14 -44.58
N LYS A 315 6.10 -5.65 -45.68
CA LYS A 315 4.80 -6.10 -46.21
C LYS A 315 4.74 -7.59 -46.59
N ASN A 316 5.90 -8.22 -46.81
CA ASN A 316 5.96 -9.66 -47.09
C ASN A 316 5.83 -10.53 -45.85
N MET A 317 6.02 -9.93 -44.66
CA MET A 317 5.92 -10.62 -43.38
C MET A 317 4.51 -10.49 -42.84
N LYS A 318 3.82 -11.61 -42.78
CA LYS A 318 2.41 -11.73 -42.34
C LYS A 318 2.31 -12.62 -41.13
N ALA A 319 1.42 -12.32 -40.19
CA ALA A 319 1.21 -13.07 -38.97
C ALA A 319 -0.29 -13.25 -38.65
N PRO A 320 -0.71 -14.40 -38.10
CA PRO A 320 -2.10 -14.61 -37.70
C PRO A 320 -2.46 -13.72 -36.51
N VAL A 321 -3.74 -13.34 -36.44
CA VAL A 321 -4.29 -12.60 -35.29
C VAL A 321 -5.04 -13.59 -34.38
N TYR A 322 -4.70 -13.56 -33.07
CA TYR A 322 -5.34 -14.33 -32.03
C TYR A 322 -6.07 -13.40 -31.04
N ILE A 323 -7.16 -13.90 -30.44
CA ILE A 323 -7.70 -13.34 -29.21
C ILE A 323 -7.10 -14.17 -28.08
N ALA A 324 -6.38 -13.57 -27.12
CA ALA A 324 -5.59 -14.30 -26.14
C ALA A 324 -5.89 -13.86 -24.69
N ASN A 325 -5.85 -14.84 -23.75
CA ASN A 325 -6.19 -14.61 -22.34
C ASN A 325 -5.16 -13.76 -21.58
N PHE A 326 -3.94 -13.63 -22.09
CA PHE A 326 -2.85 -12.91 -21.41
C PHE A 326 -2.67 -11.47 -21.92
N VAL A 327 -3.50 -11.01 -22.86
CA VAL A 327 -3.53 -9.63 -23.33
C VAL A 327 -4.59 -8.84 -22.59
N LEU A 328 -4.17 -7.80 -21.85
CA LEU A 328 -5.05 -6.95 -21.07
C LEU A 328 -5.50 -5.73 -21.86
N MET A 329 -6.77 -5.37 -21.76
CA MET A 329 -7.31 -4.15 -22.37
C MET A 329 -6.73 -2.87 -21.76
N ASP A 330 -6.41 -2.92 -20.47
CA ASP A 330 -5.92 -1.78 -19.70
C ASP A 330 -4.41 -1.53 -19.86
N TYR A 331 -3.69 -2.38 -20.59
CA TYR A 331 -2.28 -2.18 -20.89
C TYR A 331 -2.07 -1.98 -22.40
N GLY A 332 -1.42 -0.89 -22.75
CA GLY A 332 -1.28 -0.52 -24.14
C GLY A 332 -2.63 -0.15 -24.76
N LEU A 333 -2.99 -0.82 -25.84
CA LEU A 333 -4.24 -0.60 -26.59
C LEU A 333 -5.08 -1.89 -26.64
N GLY A 334 -4.87 -2.82 -25.71
CA GLY A 334 -5.51 -4.13 -25.72
C GLY A 334 -5.01 -5.04 -26.84
N ALA A 335 -3.83 -4.76 -27.41
CA ALA A 335 -3.19 -5.56 -28.45
C ALA A 335 -1.67 -5.58 -28.25
N ILE A 336 -1.05 -6.70 -28.58
CA ILE A 336 0.41 -6.89 -28.60
C ILE A 336 0.83 -7.57 -29.91
N PHE A 337 2.04 -7.32 -30.38
CA PHE A 337 2.68 -8.21 -31.34
C PHE A 337 3.57 -9.22 -30.57
N GLY A 338 3.43 -10.49 -30.90
CA GLY A 338 4.17 -11.58 -30.26
C GLY A 338 5.54 -11.75 -30.89
N CYS A 339 6.58 -11.67 -30.07
CA CYS A 339 7.96 -11.99 -30.43
C CYS A 339 8.50 -13.11 -29.55
N PRO A 340 8.20 -14.40 -29.86
CA PRO A 340 8.51 -15.55 -29.02
C PRO A 340 9.96 -15.72 -28.64
N ALA A 341 10.87 -15.28 -29.50
CA ALA A 341 12.29 -15.36 -29.21
C ALA A 341 12.74 -14.45 -28.04
N HIS A 342 11.96 -13.41 -27.70
CA HIS A 342 12.38 -12.36 -26.76
C HIS A 342 11.33 -12.02 -25.70
N ASP A 343 10.23 -12.77 -25.60
CA ASP A 343 9.26 -12.74 -24.50
C ASP A 343 8.82 -14.17 -24.16
N GLN A 344 8.94 -14.56 -22.89
CA GLN A 344 8.63 -15.93 -22.48
C GLN A 344 7.15 -16.28 -22.63
N ARG A 345 6.23 -15.34 -22.39
CA ARG A 345 4.79 -15.54 -22.57
C ARG A 345 4.44 -15.81 -24.03
N ASP A 346 5.09 -15.08 -24.92
CA ASP A 346 4.93 -15.25 -26.35
C ASP A 346 5.52 -16.58 -26.83
N LEU A 347 6.64 -17.01 -26.20
CA LEU A 347 7.28 -18.30 -26.50
C LEU A 347 6.40 -19.46 -26.06
N ASP A 348 5.85 -19.42 -24.85
CA ASP A 348 4.95 -20.46 -24.32
C ASP A 348 3.71 -20.59 -25.23
N PHE A 349 3.16 -19.46 -25.68
CA PHE A 349 2.05 -19.42 -26.61
C PHE A 349 2.45 -19.97 -27.99
N ALA A 350 3.59 -19.56 -28.53
CA ALA A 350 4.07 -19.99 -29.84
C ALA A 350 4.37 -21.50 -29.88
N ILE A 351 4.94 -22.06 -28.81
CA ILE A 351 5.16 -23.51 -28.67
C ILE A 351 3.83 -24.24 -28.72
N LYS A 352 2.84 -23.82 -27.94
CA LYS A 352 1.51 -24.44 -27.87
C LYS A 352 0.79 -24.43 -29.23
N TYR A 353 0.85 -23.31 -29.94
CA TYR A 353 0.16 -23.16 -31.24
C TYR A 353 1.06 -23.43 -32.45
N LYS A 354 2.27 -23.95 -32.23
CA LYS A 354 3.25 -24.32 -33.27
C LYS A 354 3.56 -23.17 -34.23
N LEU A 355 3.76 -21.96 -33.66
CA LEU A 355 4.09 -20.76 -34.40
C LEU A 355 5.61 -20.60 -34.57
N GLN A 356 6.05 -19.81 -35.54
CA GLN A 356 7.47 -19.57 -35.79
C GLN A 356 8.15 -18.81 -34.65
N VAL A 357 9.41 -19.17 -34.35
CA VAL A 357 10.25 -18.49 -33.37
C VAL A 357 11.49 -17.98 -34.08
N ASN A 358 11.52 -16.68 -34.35
CA ASN A 358 12.58 -16.01 -35.10
C ASN A 358 13.41 -15.13 -34.13
N PRO A 359 14.65 -15.53 -33.78
CA PRO A 359 15.50 -14.67 -32.95
C PRO A 359 15.98 -13.43 -33.72
N VAL A 360 15.83 -12.25 -33.11
CA VAL A 360 16.21 -10.95 -33.66
C VAL A 360 17.17 -10.17 -32.78
N VAL A 361 17.48 -10.68 -31.60
CA VAL A 361 18.55 -10.17 -30.71
C VAL A 361 19.52 -11.32 -30.44
N LEU A 362 20.78 -11.11 -30.79
CA LEU A 362 21.85 -12.06 -30.55
C LEU A 362 22.55 -11.73 -29.22
N PRO A 363 22.66 -12.66 -28.28
CA PRO A 363 23.42 -12.46 -27.06
C PRO A 363 24.90 -12.13 -27.34
N PRO A 364 25.59 -11.38 -26.44
CA PRO A 364 27.00 -11.21 -26.54
C PRO A 364 27.74 -12.57 -26.56
N ASN A 365 28.75 -12.71 -27.43
CA ASN A 365 29.58 -13.92 -27.59
C ASN A 365 28.89 -15.17 -28.17
N GLU A 366 27.68 -15.06 -28.71
CA GLU A 366 27.00 -16.14 -29.41
C GLU A 366 27.20 -16.08 -30.92
N ASP A 367 27.24 -17.26 -31.56
CA ASP A 367 27.34 -17.35 -33.03
C ASP A 367 25.97 -17.21 -33.69
N LYS A 368 25.81 -16.20 -34.55
CA LYS A 368 24.56 -15.91 -35.30
C LYS A 368 24.01 -17.12 -36.03
N LYS A 369 24.86 -18.02 -36.54
CA LYS A 369 24.43 -19.22 -37.30
C LYS A 369 23.92 -20.36 -36.40
N LYS A 370 24.38 -20.37 -35.14
CA LYS A 370 24.08 -21.44 -34.18
C LYS A 370 23.01 -21.05 -33.17
N PHE A 371 22.76 -19.76 -32.96
CA PHE A 371 21.85 -19.28 -31.96
C PHE A 371 20.39 -19.65 -32.31
N LYS A 372 19.75 -20.41 -31.42
CA LYS A 372 18.34 -20.84 -31.52
C LYS A 372 17.66 -20.76 -30.17
N ILE A 373 16.40 -20.38 -30.19
CA ILE A 373 15.54 -20.36 -29.01
C ILE A 373 14.73 -21.67 -28.96
N ASN A 374 14.76 -22.35 -27.82
CA ASN A 374 14.04 -23.62 -27.62
C ASN A 374 12.92 -23.47 -26.55
N LYS A 375 13.28 -23.56 -25.26
CA LYS A 375 12.33 -23.51 -24.14
C LYS A 375 12.35 -22.20 -23.35
N GLN A 376 13.40 -21.42 -23.52
CA GLN A 376 13.59 -20.17 -22.78
C GLN A 376 13.85 -19.03 -23.76
N ALA A 377 13.06 -17.96 -23.65
CA ALA A 377 13.22 -16.75 -24.42
C ALA A 377 14.47 -15.98 -23.96
N TYR A 378 15.14 -15.32 -24.90
CA TYR A 378 16.24 -14.44 -24.57
C TYR A 378 15.78 -12.99 -24.40
N THR A 379 15.85 -12.47 -23.20
CA THR A 379 15.37 -11.11 -22.86
C THR A 379 16.50 -10.11 -22.56
N GLY A 380 17.76 -10.53 -22.76
CA GLY A 380 18.94 -9.73 -22.44
C GLY A 380 19.31 -8.72 -23.54
N GLU A 381 20.42 -8.02 -23.29
CA GLU A 381 21.04 -7.09 -24.23
C GLU A 381 21.82 -7.83 -25.31
N GLY A 382 22.04 -7.20 -26.47
CA GLY A 382 22.79 -7.84 -27.54
C GLY A 382 22.80 -7.02 -28.83
N GLU A 383 23.05 -7.70 -29.95
CA GLU A 383 23.05 -7.10 -31.28
C GLU A 383 21.79 -7.51 -32.05
N ILE A 384 21.15 -6.56 -32.73
CA ILE A 384 20.01 -6.85 -33.60
C ILE A 384 20.49 -7.63 -34.83
N ILE A 385 19.83 -8.78 -35.06
CA ILE A 385 20.03 -9.65 -36.22
C ILE A 385 18.71 -9.92 -36.94
N ASN A 386 18.73 -10.46 -38.13
CA ASN A 386 17.54 -10.88 -38.92
C ASN A 386 16.48 -9.77 -39.10
N SER A 387 16.87 -8.49 -39.01
CA SER A 387 15.98 -7.32 -38.91
C SER A 387 16.27 -6.26 -39.96
N LYS A 388 16.80 -6.66 -41.13
CA LYS A 388 17.08 -5.79 -42.27
C LYS A 388 17.84 -4.51 -41.85
N LEU A 389 17.18 -3.36 -41.96
CA LEU A 389 17.74 -2.03 -41.67
C LEU A 389 18.13 -1.79 -40.20
N LEU A 390 17.73 -2.68 -39.27
CA LEU A 390 18.08 -2.59 -37.84
C LEU A 390 19.28 -3.47 -37.45
N ASN A 391 19.77 -4.34 -38.39
CA ASN A 391 20.90 -5.23 -38.09
C ASN A 391 22.14 -4.47 -37.62
N GLY A 392 22.87 -5.03 -36.65
CA GLY A 392 24.08 -4.45 -36.10
C GLY A 392 23.86 -3.38 -35.04
N LEU A 393 22.61 -2.99 -34.75
CA LEU A 393 22.33 -2.04 -33.68
C LEU A 393 22.39 -2.73 -32.30
N SER A 394 22.91 -2.02 -31.31
CA SER A 394 22.86 -2.44 -29.91
C SER A 394 21.41 -2.43 -29.39
N ALA A 395 20.96 -3.56 -28.87
CA ALA A 395 19.62 -3.74 -28.31
C ALA A 395 19.67 -3.80 -26.76
N PRO A 396 18.79 -3.09 -26.07
CA PRO A 396 17.71 -2.24 -26.56
C PRO A 396 18.11 -0.78 -26.84
N ASP A 397 19.26 -0.31 -26.39
CA ASP A 397 19.63 1.10 -26.29
C ASP A 397 19.45 1.90 -27.60
N LYS A 398 20.19 1.48 -28.66
CA LYS A 398 20.15 2.18 -29.93
C LYS A 398 19.04 1.70 -30.84
N SER A 399 18.68 0.42 -30.74
CA SER A 399 17.68 -0.21 -31.61
C SER A 399 16.27 0.32 -31.39
N VAL A 400 15.85 0.50 -30.14
CA VAL A 400 14.51 1.01 -29.79
C VAL A 400 14.31 2.44 -30.32
N SER A 401 15.24 3.35 -30.02
CA SER A 401 15.15 4.74 -30.46
C SER A 401 15.16 4.88 -31.97
N LYS A 402 16.05 4.13 -32.66
CA LYS A 402 16.11 4.10 -34.12
C LYS A 402 14.83 3.57 -34.74
N THR A 403 14.26 2.51 -34.18
CA THR A 403 13.01 1.92 -34.67
C THR A 403 11.84 2.89 -34.51
N ILE A 404 11.74 3.58 -33.36
CA ILE A 404 10.72 4.61 -33.13
C ILE A 404 10.82 5.70 -34.22
N SER A 405 12.03 6.25 -34.48
CA SER A 405 12.23 7.27 -35.50
C SER A 405 11.76 6.79 -36.88
N ILE A 406 12.09 5.56 -37.30
CA ILE A 406 11.68 5.00 -38.57
C ILE A 406 10.14 4.83 -38.66
N LEU A 407 9.49 4.39 -37.58
CA LEU A 407 8.04 4.22 -37.54
C LEU A 407 7.32 5.58 -37.64
N GLU A 408 7.89 6.63 -37.01
CA GLU A 408 7.37 7.99 -37.06
C GLU A 408 7.55 8.62 -38.46
N GLU A 409 8.73 8.51 -39.05
CA GLU A 409 9.01 8.98 -40.42
C GLU A 409 8.04 8.36 -41.42
N LYS A 410 7.75 7.06 -41.30
CA LYS A 410 6.81 6.33 -42.15
C LYS A 410 5.34 6.56 -41.79
N LYS A 411 5.02 7.30 -40.71
CA LYS A 411 3.67 7.54 -40.20
C LYS A 411 2.88 6.26 -39.86
N ILE A 412 3.59 5.20 -39.47
CA ILE A 412 3.03 3.90 -39.12
C ILE A 412 3.16 3.59 -37.62
N GLY A 413 3.76 4.47 -36.86
CA GLY A 413 3.85 4.41 -35.40
C GLY A 413 4.16 5.77 -34.82
N LYS A 414 4.09 5.84 -33.47
CA LYS A 414 4.40 7.04 -32.71
C LYS A 414 5.05 6.67 -31.38
N GLY A 415 6.21 7.27 -31.09
CA GLY A 415 6.86 7.15 -29.79
C GLY A 415 5.94 7.64 -28.68
N LYS A 416 5.85 6.88 -27.62
CA LYS A 416 4.95 7.15 -26.51
C LYS A 416 5.58 6.72 -25.19
N ILE A 417 5.49 7.60 -24.21
CA ILE A 417 5.79 7.23 -22.82
C ILE A 417 4.52 6.62 -22.22
N ASN A 418 4.67 5.44 -21.66
CA ASN A 418 3.61 4.76 -20.96
C ASN A 418 4.02 4.52 -19.49
N PHE A 419 3.03 4.47 -18.61
CA PHE A 419 3.23 4.20 -17.20
C PHE A 419 2.46 2.93 -16.81
N ARG A 420 3.06 2.11 -15.95
CA ARG A 420 2.39 0.94 -15.38
C ARG A 420 1.34 1.35 -14.35
N LEU A 421 1.58 2.47 -13.66
CA LEU A 421 0.64 3.03 -12.69
C LEU A 421 -0.73 3.19 -13.34
N LYS A 422 -1.76 2.74 -12.63
CA LYS A 422 -3.18 2.85 -13.05
C LYS A 422 -3.92 3.79 -12.13
N ASP A 423 -5.06 4.30 -12.59
CA ASP A 423 -5.93 5.13 -11.77
C ASP A 423 -6.39 4.37 -10.52
N TRP A 424 -6.48 5.08 -9.42
CA TRP A 424 -6.82 4.51 -8.12
C TRP A 424 -8.33 4.34 -7.98
N GLY A 425 -8.81 3.09 -7.96
CA GLY A 425 -10.20 2.75 -7.73
C GLY A 425 -10.57 2.93 -6.27
N ILE A 426 -11.49 3.85 -6.01
CA ILE A 426 -11.83 4.29 -4.65
C ILE A 426 -13.20 3.81 -4.17
N SER A 427 -13.99 3.14 -4.97
CA SER A 427 -15.31 2.60 -4.60
C SER A 427 -15.19 1.31 -3.79
N ARG A 428 -15.89 1.24 -2.65
CA ARG A 428 -16.01 0.01 -1.85
C ARG A 428 -17.49 -0.23 -1.52
N GLN A 429 -17.97 -1.44 -1.80
CA GLN A 429 -19.33 -1.89 -1.50
C GLN A 429 -19.40 -2.33 -0.03
N ARG A 430 -19.26 -1.36 0.88
CA ARG A 430 -19.15 -1.52 2.32
C ARG A 430 -19.96 -0.47 3.05
N TYR A 431 -20.40 -0.83 4.25
CA TYR A 431 -21.05 0.12 5.16
C TYR A 431 -20.02 0.97 5.91
N TRP A 432 -18.99 0.35 6.52
CA TRP A 432 -18.04 1.03 7.41
C TRP A 432 -16.92 1.71 6.62
N GLY A 433 -17.23 2.86 6.06
CA GLY A 433 -16.35 3.71 5.25
C GLY A 433 -16.96 5.10 5.06
N CYS A 434 -16.16 6.03 4.55
CA CYS A 434 -16.63 7.38 4.24
C CYS A 434 -17.61 7.37 3.06
N PRO A 435 -18.87 7.82 3.20
CA PRO A 435 -19.83 7.89 2.09
C PRO A 435 -19.32 8.82 0.98
N ILE A 436 -19.50 8.41 -0.26
CA ILE A 436 -19.18 9.23 -1.43
C ILE A 436 -20.25 10.31 -1.59
N PRO A 437 -19.91 11.61 -1.67
CA PRO A 437 -20.87 12.71 -1.66
C PRO A 437 -21.49 12.97 -3.04
N ILE A 438 -22.10 11.94 -3.61
CA ILE A 438 -22.78 11.95 -4.91
C ILE A 438 -24.21 11.44 -4.79
N VAL A 439 -25.09 11.98 -5.61
CA VAL A 439 -26.44 11.45 -5.82
C VAL A 439 -26.74 11.31 -7.31
N TYR A 440 -27.76 10.51 -7.60
CA TYR A 440 -28.21 10.22 -8.97
C TYR A 440 -29.67 10.64 -9.14
N LYS A 441 -29.96 11.32 -10.25
CA LYS A 441 -31.33 11.51 -10.71
C LYS A 441 -31.93 10.21 -11.24
N LYS A 442 -33.24 10.17 -11.41
CA LYS A 442 -33.95 9.00 -12.00
C LYS A 442 -33.47 8.65 -13.42
N ASN A 443 -32.97 9.62 -14.16
CA ASN A 443 -32.39 9.42 -15.49
C ASN A 443 -30.91 8.97 -15.48
N GLY A 444 -30.31 8.83 -14.28
CA GLY A 444 -28.92 8.42 -14.11
C GLY A 444 -27.89 9.58 -14.06
N ASP A 445 -28.32 10.82 -14.17
CA ASP A 445 -27.42 11.98 -14.08
C ASP A 445 -26.75 12.03 -12.70
N ILE A 446 -25.43 12.30 -12.72
CA ILE A 446 -24.59 12.41 -11.55
C ILE A 446 -24.63 13.84 -11.01
N ILE A 447 -25.03 14.00 -9.74
CA ILE A 447 -25.10 15.30 -9.07
C ILE A 447 -24.20 15.28 -7.82
N PRO A 448 -23.20 16.16 -7.73
CA PRO A 448 -22.46 16.40 -6.49
C PRO A 448 -23.38 16.95 -5.39
N VAL A 449 -23.24 16.43 -4.18
CA VAL A 449 -23.98 16.95 -3.03
C VAL A 449 -23.47 18.37 -2.70
N PRO A 450 -24.35 19.36 -2.46
CA PRO A 450 -23.95 20.70 -2.10
C PRO A 450 -23.03 20.71 -0.86
N LYS A 451 -21.91 21.44 -0.92
CA LYS A 451 -20.91 21.49 0.18
C LYS A 451 -21.52 21.89 1.55
N LYS A 452 -22.62 22.66 1.55
CA LYS A 452 -23.35 23.06 2.77
C LYS A 452 -24.08 21.88 3.45
N ASP A 453 -24.40 20.83 2.71
CA ASP A 453 -25.14 19.66 3.18
C ASP A 453 -24.22 18.53 3.68
N LEU A 454 -22.91 18.77 3.71
CA LEU A 454 -21.93 17.85 4.28
C LEU A 454 -21.87 17.96 5.82
N PRO A 455 -21.61 16.85 6.53
CA PRO A 455 -21.29 15.52 6.02
C PRO A 455 -22.54 14.69 5.68
N ILE A 456 -22.41 13.84 4.65
CA ILE A 456 -23.32 12.70 4.49
C ILE A 456 -22.90 11.66 5.53
N THR A 457 -23.74 11.42 6.53
CA THR A 457 -23.44 10.48 7.61
C THR A 457 -23.98 9.08 7.30
N LEU A 458 -23.34 8.07 7.86
CA LEU A 458 -23.80 6.69 7.80
C LEU A 458 -25.08 6.50 8.63
N PRO A 459 -26.06 5.68 8.18
CA PRO A 459 -27.22 5.33 8.98
C PRO A 459 -26.82 4.45 10.17
N LYS A 460 -27.53 4.57 11.29
CA LYS A 460 -27.26 3.77 12.48
C LYS A 460 -27.99 2.41 12.48
N ASP A 461 -29.06 2.32 11.73
CA ASP A 461 -30.01 1.20 11.63
C ASP A 461 -29.71 0.31 10.40
N VAL A 462 -28.46 -0.13 10.25
CA VAL A 462 -28.02 -0.92 9.10
C VAL A 462 -28.09 -2.42 9.39
N ASP A 463 -28.56 -3.20 8.41
CA ASP A 463 -28.47 -4.66 8.41
C ASP A 463 -27.13 -5.11 7.79
N LEU A 464 -26.19 -5.51 8.64
CA LEU A 464 -24.87 -6.00 8.22
C LEU A 464 -24.89 -7.46 7.74
N ASN A 465 -25.99 -8.19 7.94
CA ASN A 465 -26.11 -9.59 7.53
C ASN A 465 -26.66 -9.76 6.11
N CYS A 466 -27.05 -8.65 5.46
CA CYS A 466 -27.47 -8.69 4.06
C CYS A 466 -26.35 -9.15 3.13
N LYS A 467 -26.69 -9.80 2.02
CA LYS A 467 -25.74 -10.16 0.98
C LYS A 467 -25.46 -8.96 0.07
N GLY A 468 -24.21 -8.53 -0.02
CA GLY A 468 -23.79 -7.42 -0.86
C GLY A 468 -23.59 -6.13 -0.05
N ASN A 469 -23.80 -4.97 -0.68
CA ASN A 469 -23.58 -3.67 -0.06
C ASN A 469 -24.72 -3.30 0.90
N PRO A 470 -24.48 -3.19 2.22
CA PRO A 470 -25.53 -2.87 3.19
C PRO A 470 -26.23 -1.51 2.94
N LEU A 471 -25.49 -0.53 2.41
CA LEU A 471 -26.08 0.78 2.10
C LEU A 471 -27.03 0.73 0.90
N ASP A 472 -26.76 -0.15 -0.06
CA ASP A 472 -27.64 -0.34 -1.23
C ASP A 472 -28.98 -0.98 -0.84
N HIS A 473 -28.98 -1.78 0.21
CA HIS A 473 -30.19 -2.41 0.78
C HIS A 473 -30.93 -1.55 1.80
N HIS A 474 -30.36 -0.40 2.20
CA HIS A 474 -30.97 0.45 3.20
C HIS A 474 -32.21 1.18 2.66
N ARG A 475 -33.37 0.94 3.28
CA ARG A 475 -34.67 1.34 2.75
C ARG A 475 -34.93 2.85 2.69
N THR A 476 -34.37 3.63 3.61
CA THR A 476 -34.58 5.08 3.72
C THR A 476 -33.35 5.90 3.40
N TRP A 477 -32.18 5.54 3.92
CA TRP A 477 -30.94 6.32 3.75
C TRP A 477 -30.54 6.51 2.28
N LYS A 478 -30.76 5.50 1.44
CA LYS A 478 -30.45 5.52 0.00
C LYS A 478 -31.19 6.64 -0.75
N TYR A 479 -32.38 7.01 -0.30
CA TYR A 479 -33.21 8.03 -0.94
C TYR A 479 -33.13 9.35 -0.21
N THR A 480 -33.05 10.46 -0.95
CA THR A 480 -32.98 11.81 -0.38
C THR A 480 -33.58 12.83 -1.36
N LYS A 481 -33.57 14.09 -0.95
CA LYS A 481 -33.99 15.19 -1.82
C LYS A 481 -32.91 16.23 -1.92
N ILE A 482 -32.65 16.71 -3.13
CA ILE A 482 -31.80 17.88 -3.38
C ILE A 482 -32.65 18.88 -4.17
N ASN A 483 -32.76 20.12 -3.71
CA ASN A 483 -33.59 21.17 -4.31
C ASN A 483 -35.04 20.69 -4.57
N ASN A 484 -35.66 19.96 -3.63
CA ASN A 484 -36.97 19.33 -3.69
C ASN A 484 -37.14 18.21 -4.73
N GLU A 485 -36.12 17.83 -5.46
CA GLU A 485 -36.07 16.70 -6.39
C GLU A 485 -35.63 15.42 -5.68
N GLU A 486 -36.39 14.32 -5.86
CA GLU A 486 -36.01 13.01 -5.33
C GLU A 486 -34.81 12.45 -6.08
N VAL A 487 -33.80 12.06 -5.33
CA VAL A 487 -32.53 11.52 -5.85
C VAL A 487 -32.08 10.32 -5.02
N ILE A 488 -31.19 9.52 -5.62
CA ILE A 488 -30.64 8.31 -5.00
C ILE A 488 -29.17 8.60 -4.62
N ARG A 489 -28.79 8.35 -3.35
CA ARG A 489 -27.40 8.47 -2.92
C ARG A 489 -26.53 7.40 -3.56
N GLU A 490 -25.26 7.76 -3.81
CA GLU A 490 -24.23 6.76 -4.02
C GLU A 490 -24.13 5.88 -2.78
N THR A 491 -24.10 4.58 -2.97
CA THR A 491 -24.07 3.59 -1.89
C THR A 491 -22.71 2.99 -1.64
N ASP A 492 -21.74 3.23 -2.54
CA ASP A 492 -20.35 2.90 -2.29
C ASP A 492 -19.72 3.87 -1.29
N THR A 493 -18.79 3.38 -0.50
CA THR A 493 -17.95 4.19 0.38
C THR A 493 -16.54 4.31 -0.22
N LEU A 494 -15.79 5.31 0.24
CA LEU A 494 -14.41 5.50 -0.19
C LEU A 494 -13.49 4.40 0.37
N ASP A 495 -12.48 4.04 -0.41
CA ASP A 495 -11.33 3.27 0.04
C ASP A 495 -10.69 3.92 1.27
N THR A 496 -10.38 3.15 2.31
CA THR A 496 -9.83 3.66 3.56
C THR A 496 -8.43 4.27 3.41
N PHE A 497 -7.70 3.96 2.34
CA PHE A 497 -6.46 4.69 2.03
C PHE A 497 -6.71 6.17 1.70
N VAL A 498 -7.93 6.55 1.32
CA VAL A 498 -8.30 7.97 1.19
C VAL A 498 -8.28 8.64 2.56
N ASP A 499 -8.76 7.95 3.60
CA ASP A 499 -8.78 8.45 4.98
C ASP A 499 -7.36 8.79 5.47
N SER A 500 -6.40 7.92 5.19
CA SER A 500 -5.00 8.10 5.61
C SER A 500 -4.17 8.99 4.67
N SER A 501 -4.69 9.40 3.51
CA SER A 501 -3.91 10.16 2.52
C SER A 501 -3.75 11.66 2.86
N TRP A 502 -4.41 12.17 3.89
CA TRP A 502 -4.37 13.60 4.25
C TRP A 502 -4.39 13.89 5.77
N TYR A 503 -4.44 12.88 6.62
CA TYR A 503 -4.56 13.02 8.08
C TYR A 503 -3.43 13.85 8.71
N PHE A 504 -2.25 13.84 8.13
CA PHE A 504 -1.11 14.67 8.54
C PHE A 504 -1.38 16.17 8.36
N LEU A 505 -2.21 16.57 7.39
CA LEU A 505 -2.70 17.94 7.27
C LEU A 505 -3.70 18.26 8.39
N ARG A 506 -4.60 17.29 8.68
CA ARG A 506 -5.59 17.44 9.74
C ARG A 506 -4.96 17.62 11.11
N PHE A 507 -3.86 16.93 11.39
CA PHE A 507 -3.13 17.10 12.64
C PHE A 507 -2.54 18.50 12.84
N CYS A 508 -2.29 19.25 11.78
CA CYS A 508 -1.88 20.65 11.90
C CYS A 508 -2.98 21.52 12.56
N SER A 509 -4.25 21.24 12.23
CA SER A 509 -5.43 22.00 12.67
C SER A 509 -6.61 21.10 13.01
N PRO A 510 -6.52 20.20 14.00
CA PRO A 510 -7.48 19.13 14.22
C PRO A 510 -8.89 19.64 14.57
N HIS A 511 -8.99 20.86 15.09
CA HIS A 511 -10.26 21.46 15.55
C HIS A 511 -10.86 22.46 14.56
N ASN A 512 -10.26 22.66 13.39
CA ASN A 512 -10.84 23.56 12.38
C ASN A 512 -12.14 22.94 11.83
N LEU A 513 -13.27 23.65 11.99
CA LEU A 513 -14.59 23.19 11.56
C LEU A 513 -14.91 23.57 10.10
N ASN A 514 -14.21 24.53 9.54
CA ASN A 514 -14.54 25.11 8.24
C ASN A 514 -13.88 24.34 7.08
N TYR A 515 -12.62 23.88 7.30
CA TYR A 515 -11.85 23.18 6.29
C TYR A 515 -10.95 22.11 6.92
N GLY A 516 -10.42 21.19 6.10
CA GLY A 516 -9.57 20.08 6.57
C GLY A 516 -8.29 20.53 7.27
N TYR A 517 -7.84 21.76 7.02
CA TYR A 517 -6.69 22.40 7.64
C TYR A 517 -6.84 23.91 7.68
N ASP A 518 -6.06 24.59 8.51
CA ASP A 518 -5.83 26.01 8.49
C ASP A 518 -4.52 26.33 7.78
N ASN A 519 -4.48 27.40 6.98
CA ASN A 519 -3.29 27.74 6.18
C ASN A 519 -2.12 28.24 7.04
N GLU A 520 -2.37 28.95 8.14
CA GLU A 520 -1.30 29.42 9.02
C GLU A 520 -0.66 28.24 9.76
N ASP A 521 -1.49 27.34 10.31
CA ASP A 521 -1.05 26.12 10.96
C ASP A 521 -0.27 25.22 9.98
N LEU A 522 -0.79 25.06 8.75
CA LEU A 522 -0.17 24.28 7.71
C LEU A 522 1.21 24.84 7.33
N ASN A 523 1.30 26.16 7.10
CA ASN A 523 2.54 26.83 6.72
C ASN A 523 3.60 26.75 7.83
N TYR A 524 3.19 26.63 9.07
CA TYR A 524 4.11 26.45 10.18
C TYR A 524 4.58 25.00 10.32
N TRP A 525 3.68 24.01 10.24
CA TRP A 525 4.00 22.62 10.57
C TRP A 525 4.50 21.80 9.38
N MET A 526 3.98 22.03 8.17
CA MET A 526 4.35 21.21 7.01
C MET A 526 5.72 21.58 6.43
N PRO A 527 6.37 20.64 5.73
CA PRO A 527 6.06 19.21 5.67
C PRO A 527 6.35 18.49 6.99
N VAL A 528 5.89 17.23 7.13
CA VAL A 528 6.30 16.35 8.24
C VAL A 528 7.82 16.15 8.16
N ASP A 529 8.54 16.48 9.24
CA ASP A 529 10.01 16.41 9.22
C ASP A 529 10.52 14.97 9.28
N GLN A 530 9.88 14.13 10.11
CA GLN A 530 10.18 12.71 10.18
C GLN A 530 8.89 11.90 10.25
N TYR A 531 8.70 11.02 9.28
CA TYR A 531 7.63 10.05 9.22
C TYR A 531 8.16 8.65 9.48
N ILE A 532 7.46 7.87 10.32
CA ILE A 532 7.92 6.55 10.78
C ILE A 532 6.80 5.53 10.55
N GLY A 533 7.10 4.43 9.86
CA GLY A 533 6.10 3.39 9.60
C GLY A 533 6.63 2.21 8.79
N GLY A 534 5.76 1.25 8.49
CA GLY A 534 6.12 0.02 7.81
C GLY A 534 6.42 0.20 6.32
N VAL A 535 7.39 -0.57 5.81
CA VAL A 535 7.78 -0.56 4.39
C VAL A 535 6.69 -1.10 3.46
N GLU A 536 5.75 -1.88 3.97
CA GLU A 536 4.61 -2.43 3.25
C GLU A 536 3.70 -1.36 2.62
N HIS A 537 3.74 -0.14 3.17
CA HIS A 537 2.99 1.00 2.67
C HIS A 537 3.67 1.76 1.52
N ALA A 538 4.84 1.30 1.06
CA ALA A 538 5.65 2.00 0.06
C ALA A 538 4.89 2.37 -1.22
N ILE A 539 4.10 1.45 -1.77
CA ILE A 539 3.34 1.60 -3.02
C ILE A 539 1.83 1.82 -2.80
N LEU A 540 1.40 1.91 -1.55
CA LEU A 540 0.02 2.16 -1.11
C LEU A 540 -0.08 3.54 -0.47
N HIS A 541 -0.23 3.60 0.85
CA HIS A 541 -0.40 4.84 1.61
C HIS A 541 0.63 5.93 1.28
N LEU A 542 1.92 5.59 1.19
CA LEU A 542 2.97 6.58 0.89
C LEU A 542 2.83 7.18 -0.51
N LEU A 543 2.49 6.37 -1.50
CA LEU A 543 2.25 6.84 -2.87
C LEU A 543 0.97 7.65 -2.96
N TYR A 544 -0.10 7.19 -2.31
CA TYR A 544 -1.40 7.88 -2.29
C TYR A 544 -1.33 9.21 -1.55
N SER A 545 -0.59 9.31 -0.44
CA SER A 545 -0.36 10.58 0.25
C SER A 545 0.35 11.60 -0.64
N ARG A 546 1.36 11.17 -1.41
CA ARG A 546 2.07 12.03 -2.37
C ARG A 546 1.15 12.49 -3.51
N PHE A 547 0.29 11.60 -3.99
CA PHE A 547 -0.76 11.94 -4.98
C PHE A 547 -1.73 12.96 -4.39
N PHE A 548 -2.23 12.73 -3.17
CA PHE A 548 -3.25 13.56 -2.54
C PHE A 548 -2.78 15.01 -2.37
N MET A 549 -1.51 15.21 -1.98
CA MET A 549 -0.88 16.55 -1.93
C MET A 549 -0.92 17.24 -3.29
N ARG A 550 -0.58 16.53 -4.37
CA ARG A 550 -0.64 17.07 -5.74
C ARG A 550 -2.06 17.37 -6.18
N ALA A 551 -3.01 16.53 -5.82
CA ALA A 551 -4.41 16.71 -6.14
C ALA A 551 -5.00 17.96 -5.45
N ILE A 552 -4.63 18.22 -4.19
CA ILE A 552 -5.00 19.45 -3.49
C ILE A 552 -4.32 20.68 -4.14
N ALA A 553 -3.02 20.56 -4.48
CA ALA A 553 -2.26 21.62 -5.12
C ALA A 553 -2.72 21.93 -6.57
N TYR A 554 -3.31 20.94 -7.23
CA TYR A 554 -3.75 21.09 -8.61
C TYR A 554 -4.76 22.24 -8.75
N GLN A 555 -4.45 23.21 -9.61
CA GLN A 555 -5.22 24.45 -9.77
C GLN A 555 -5.52 25.20 -8.45
N ASN A 556 -4.58 25.15 -7.50
CA ASN A 556 -4.69 25.84 -6.21
C ASN A 556 -3.37 26.52 -5.83
N ASN A 557 -3.23 27.78 -6.19
CA ASN A 557 -2.02 28.57 -5.96
C ASN A 557 -1.72 28.85 -4.48
N ASN A 558 -2.69 28.64 -3.60
CA ASN A 558 -2.53 28.87 -2.15
C ASN A 558 -1.94 27.66 -1.42
N PHE A 559 -1.87 26.49 -2.06
CA PHE A 559 -1.30 25.28 -1.49
C PHE A 559 0.08 24.98 -2.11
N LYS A 560 1.13 25.12 -1.33
CA LYS A 560 2.53 25.07 -1.82
C LYS A 560 3.20 23.70 -1.70
N TYR A 561 2.60 22.78 -0.97
CA TYR A 561 3.23 21.51 -0.62
C TYR A 561 2.85 20.42 -1.62
N VAL A 562 3.84 19.79 -2.25
CA VAL A 562 3.64 18.68 -3.17
C VAL A 562 4.14 17.34 -2.62
N GLU A 563 4.98 17.38 -1.57
CA GLU A 563 5.43 16.19 -0.84
C GLU A 563 5.02 16.30 0.64
N PRO A 564 4.42 15.23 1.22
CA PRO A 564 3.95 15.26 2.59
C PRO A 564 5.06 15.10 3.64
N PHE A 565 6.09 14.32 3.33
CA PHE A 565 7.09 13.85 4.29
C PHE A 565 8.50 14.17 3.80
N SER A 566 9.24 15.03 4.53
CA SER A 566 10.66 15.33 4.23
C SER A 566 11.57 14.16 4.52
N GLY A 567 11.36 13.47 5.64
CA GLY A 567 12.09 12.29 6.04
C GLY A 567 11.16 11.11 6.26
N LEU A 568 11.58 9.94 5.79
CA LEU A 568 10.89 8.67 6.02
C LEU A 568 11.84 7.69 6.69
N PHE A 569 11.38 7.05 7.74
CA PHE A 569 12.07 5.94 8.36
C PHE A 569 11.18 4.69 8.37
N THR A 570 11.72 3.57 7.87
CA THR A 570 11.02 2.28 7.90
C THR A 570 11.64 1.39 8.95
N GLN A 571 10.88 1.10 10.02
CA GLN A 571 11.33 0.23 11.10
C GLN A 571 11.30 -1.25 10.65
N GLY A 572 12.19 -2.05 11.25
CA GLY A 572 12.13 -3.50 11.12
C GLY A 572 10.98 -4.10 11.95
N MET A 573 10.69 -5.37 11.77
CA MET A 573 9.65 -6.10 12.49
C MET A 573 10.12 -6.55 13.89
N VAL A 574 9.17 -6.85 14.76
CA VAL A 574 9.42 -7.59 16.00
C VAL A 574 9.05 -9.05 15.74
N CYS A 575 10.05 -9.91 15.81
CA CYS A 575 9.94 -11.34 15.55
C CYS A 575 9.98 -12.12 16.86
N HIS A 576 9.32 -13.24 16.92
CA HIS A 576 9.36 -14.18 18.03
C HIS A 576 9.35 -15.60 17.51
N GLU A 577 9.94 -16.52 18.27
CA GLU A 577 9.91 -17.94 17.96
C GLU A 577 8.49 -18.44 17.75
N THR A 578 8.37 -19.44 16.91
CA THR A 578 7.10 -20.12 16.65
C THR A 578 7.11 -21.51 17.26
N TYR A 579 5.95 -21.99 17.69
CA TYR A 579 5.82 -23.26 18.38
C TYR A 579 4.74 -24.10 17.74
N LYS A 580 5.01 -25.40 17.51
CA LYS A 580 4.05 -26.37 16.95
C LYS A 580 3.99 -27.61 17.82
N ASP A 581 2.78 -28.13 18.01
CA ASP A 581 2.60 -29.47 18.58
C ASP A 581 2.99 -30.56 17.56
N GLU A 582 2.99 -31.83 17.99
CA GLU A 582 3.33 -32.99 17.15
C GLU A 582 2.38 -33.15 15.93
N LYS A 583 1.18 -32.56 15.99
CA LYS A 583 0.21 -32.55 14.88
C LYS A 583 0.39 -31.35 13.94
N GLY A 584 1.43 -30.52 14.17
CA GLY A 584 1.72 -29.35 13.34
C GLY A 584 0.85 -28.13 13.62
N LYS A 585 0.01 -28.13 14.65
CA LYS A 585 -0.82 -26.97 15.06
C LYS A 585 0.02 -25.97 15.84
N TRP A 586 -0.23 -24.69 15.59
CA TRP A 586 0.40 -23.59 16.31
C TRP A 586 -0.01 -23.59 17.80
N VAL A 587 0.97 -23.47 18.67
CA VAL A 587 0.82 -23.40 20.14
C VAL A 587 1.35 -22.06 20.62
N SER A 588 0.69 -21.42 21.61
CA SER A 588 1.19 -20.17 22.16
C SER A 588 2.30 -20.43 23.19
N ARG A 589 3.16 -19.42 23.43
CA ARG A 589 4.21 -19.49 24.46
C ARG A 589 3.64 -19.78 25.84
N ASP A 590 2.44 -19.27 26.16
CA ASP A 590 1.79 -19.45 27.45
C ASP A 590 1.28 -20.88 27.68
N GLU A 591 1.07 -21.64 26.59
CA GLU A 591 0.60 -23.03 26.64
C GLU A 591 1.75 -24.05 26.80
N ILE A 592 3.01 -23.59 26.84
CA ILE A 592 4.18 -24.47 26.91
C ILE A 592 5.05 -24.19 28.11
N GLU A 593 5.80 -25.19 28.54
CA GLU A 593 6.80 -25.12 29.62
C GLU A 593 8.12 -25.76 29.18
N LEU A 594 9.23 -25.24 29.72
CA LEU A 594 10.58 -25.74 29.45
C LEU A 594 10.88 -26.87 30.46
N VAL A 595 11.18 -28.06 29.96
CA VAL A 595 11.51 -29.23 30.81
C VAL A 595 13.02 -29.36 30.98
N ASN A 596 13.81 -29.06 29.94
CA ASN A 596 15.27 -29.04 29.92
C ASN A 596 15.74 -27.87 29.09
N ASP A 597 16.99 -27.46 29.15
CA ASP A 597 17.57 -26.28 28.49
C ASP A 597 17.18 -26.08 26.99
N LYS A 598 16.59 -27.07 26.35
CA LYS A 598 16.20 -27.01 24.93
C LYS A 598 14.87 -27.70 24.57
N THR A 599 14.16 -28.29 25.57
CA THR A 599 12.97 -29.09 25.29
C THR A 599 11.73 -28.43 25.84
N PHE A 600 10.84 -28.00 24.98
CA PHE A 600 9.52 -27.51 25.38
C PHE A 600 8.47 -28.61 25.28
N VAL A 601 7.55 -28.62 26.25
CA VAL A 601 6.37 -29.47 26.25
C VAL A 601 5.13 -28.63 26.50
N LYS A 602 3.99 -29.15 26.10
CA LYS A 602 2.70 -28.54 26.33
C LYS A 602 2.30 -28.69 27.80
N LYS A 603 1.93 -27.63 28.47
CA LYS A 603 1.50 -27.63 29.86
C LYS A 603 0.37 -28.65 30.08
N GLY A 604 0.51 -29.49 31.09
CA GLY A 604 -0.49 -30.46 31.49
C GLY A 604 -0.54 -31.77 30.70
N SER A 605 0.03 -31.86 29.50
CA SER A 605 0.00 -33.08 28.66
C SER A 605 1.37 -33.73 28.47
N ARG A 606 2.46 -33.01 28.72
CA ARG A 606 3.85 -33.41 28.42
C ARG A 606 4.11 -33.71 26.92
N GLU A 607 3.16 -33.35 26.05
CA GLU A 607 3.32 -33.47 24.57
C GLU A 607 4.49 -32.57 24.12
N LYS A 608 5.39 -33.15 23.31
CA LYS A 608 6.58 -32.43 22.85
C LYS A 608 6.20 -31.29 21.89
N VAL A 609 6.85 -30.15 22.05
CA VAL A 609 6.62 -28.98 21.20
C VAL A 609 7.88 -28.70 20.36
N ILE A 610 7.68 -28.52 19.06
CA ILE A 610 8.74 -28.20 18.11
C ILE A 610 8.87 -26.68 18.06
N VAL A 611 10.09 -26.18 18.35
CA VAL A 611 10.43 -24.77 18.20
C VAL A 611 10.81 -24.50 16.75
N GLY A 612 10.11 -23.55 16.14
CA GLY A 612 10.40 -23.08 14.79
C GLY A 612 11.20 -21.75 14.81
N PRO A 613 11.54 -21.23 13.62
CA PRO A 613 12.30 -19.99 13.52
C PRO A 613 11.52 -18.79 14.08
N ALA A 614 12.27 -17.75 14.47
CA ALA A 614 11.68 -16.47 14.84
C ALA A 614 11.09 -15.81 13.59
N GLU A 615 9.80 -15.55 13.64
CA GLU A 615 9.04 -14.92 12.56
C GLU A 615 8.28 -13.72 13.10
N ALA A 616 7.83 -12.83 12.20
CA ALA A 616 6.99 -11.70 12.57
C ALA A 616 5.80 -12.15 13.41
N MET A 617 5.55 -11.46 14.52
CA MET A 617 4.47 -11.82 15.45
C MET A 617 3.11 -11.73 14.77
N SER A 618 2.30 -12.79 14.88
CA SER A 618 0.95 -12.84 14.33
C SER A 618 -0.01 -13.68 15.19
N LYS A 619 -1.29 -13.29 15.19
CA LYS A 619 -2.35 -14.05 15.91
C LYS A 619 -2.52 -15.46 15.35
N SER A 620 -2.38 -15.63 14.05
CA SER A 620 -2.52 -16.94 13.38
C SER A 620 -1.43 -17.93 13.76
N LYS A 621 -0.21 -17.46 14.02
CA LYS A 621 0.93 -18.28 14.47
C LYS A 621 1.03 -18.40 15.99
N LYS A 622 0.18 -17.71 16.74
CA LYS A 622 0.17 -17.67 18.20
C LYS A 622 1.52 -17.29 18.85
N ASN A 623 2.37 -16.55 18.15
CA ASN A 623 3.69 -16.11 18.64
C ASN A 623 3.71 -14.66 19.12
N ILE A 624 2.55 -14.14 19.57
CA ILE A 624 2.39 -12.76 20.04
C ILE A 624 2.85 -12.65 21.49
N ILE A 625 3.55 -11.57 21.79
CA ILE A 625 3.81 -11.11 23.16
C ILE A 625 2.88 -9.93 23.46
N ASP A 626 2.16 -10.00 24.58
CA ASP A 626 1.28 -8.93 25.02
C ASP A 626 2.11 -7.81 25.69
N PRO A 627 2.15 -6.60 25.09
CA PRO A 627 2.89 -5.47 25.66
C PRO A 627 2.40 -5.07 27.04
N GLU A 628 1.09 -5.16 27.32
CA GLU A 628 0.52 -4.76 28.61
C GLU A 628 1.05 -5.64 29.74
N ASN A 629 1.14 -6.95 29.52
CA ASN A 629 1.74 -7.88 30.50
C ASN A 629 3.21 -7.55 30.78
N VAL A 630 3.99 -7.21 29.75
CA VAL A 630 5.38 -6.82 29.92
C VAL A 630 5.50 -5.51 30.73
N ILE A 631 4.68 -4.51 30.42
CA ILE A 631 4.66 -3.22 31.13
C ILE A 631 4.28 -3.43 32.60
N GLN A 632 3.28 -4.24 32.90
CA GLN A 632 2.83 -4.50 34.26
C GLN A 632 3.90 -5.20 35.11
N ASN A 633 4.73 -6.06 34.53
CA ASN A 633 5.73 -6.85 35.23
C ASN A 633 7.12 -6.20 35.29
N LEU A 634 7.51 -5.46 34.27
CA LEU A 634 8.86 -4.93 34.09
C LEU A 634 8.94 -3.41 33.86
N GLY A 635 7.81 -2.76 33.59
CA GLY A 635 7.70 -1.32 33.37
C GLY A 635 7.83 -0.90 31.91
N ALA A 636 7.28 0.27 31.60
CA ALA A 636 7.31 0.87 30.28
C ALA A 636 8.74 1.29 29.86
N ASP A 637 9.54 1.79 30.80
CA ASP A 637 10.93 2.17 30.51
C ASP A 637 11.77 0.97 30.11
N THR A 638 11.51 -0.21 30.67
CA THR A 638 12.23 -1.45 30.31
C THR A 638 11.93 -1.88 28.87
N ILE A 639 10.66 -1.92 28.49
CA ILE A 639 10.28 -2.33 27.14
C ILE A 639 10.77 -1.32 26.09
N ARG A 640 10.69 -0.02 26.41
CA ARG A 640 11.20 1.06 25.53
C ARG A 640 12.73 0.96 25.36
N TRP A 641 13.45 0.70 26.44
CA TRP A 641 14.91 0.49 26.39
C TRP A 641 15.28 -0.72 25.57
N PHE A 642 14.62 -1.87 25.78
CA PHE A 642 14.84 -3.08 24.98
C PHE A 642 14.67 -2.80 23.47
N ILE A 643 13.55 -2.18 23.09
CA ILE A 643 13.21 -1.86 21.70
C ILE A 643 14.29 -1.00 21.00
N LEU A 644 14.95 -0.12 21.76
CA LEU A 644 15.92 0.84 21.19
C LEU A 644 17.37 0.32 21.24
N SER A 645 17.68 -0.57 22.19
CA SER A 645 19.07 -1.00 22.46
C SER A 645 19.42 -2.35 21.84
N ASP A 646 18.42 -3.19 21.50
CA ASP A 646 18.68 -4.55 21.02
C ASP A 646 19.27 -4.58 19.61
N SER A 647 18.65 -3.85 18.70
CA SER A 647 19.04 -3.85 17.27
C SER A 647 18.88 -2.46 16.65
N PRO A 648 19.65 -2.11 15.61
CA PRO A 648 19.42 -0.90 14.85
C PRO A 648 17.95 -0.78 14.41
N PRO A 649 17.31 0.41 14.50
CA PRO A 649 15.88 0.56 14.30
C PRO A 649 15.34 0.05 12.95
N GLY A 650 16.17 0.04 11.89
CA GLY A 650 15.81 -0.46 10.56
C GLY A 650 15.91 -1.99 10.40
N LYS A 651 16.49 -2.71 11.38
CA LYS A 651 16.60 -4.17 11.36
C LYS A 651 15.53 -4.80 12.23
N ASP A 652 15.19 -6.05 11.96
CA ASP A 652 14.26 -6.82 12.79
C ASP A 652 14.84 -7.05 14.20
N ILE A 653 13.95 -7.06 15.20
CA ILE A 653 14.27 -7.44 16.58
C ILE A 653 13.74 -8.84 16.81
N GLN A 654 14.57 -9.70 17.39
CA GLN A 654 14.11 -10.96 17.94
C GLN A 654 13.77 -10.77 19.44
N TRP A 655 12.50 -10.95 19.79
CA TRP A 655 12.09 -10.94 21.18
C TRP A 655 12.73 -12.08 21.96
N SER A 656 13.32 -11.79 23.11
CA SER A 656 13.81 -12.80 24.04
C SER A 656 13.57 -12.39 25.49
N GLU A 657 13.27 -13.36 26.35
CA GLU A 657 13.06 -13.16 27.78
C GLU A 657 14.36 -12.73 28.48
N GLU A 658 15.50 -13.22 27.98
CA GLU A 658 16.85 -12.83 28.47
C GLU A 658 17.12 -11.38 28.13
N GLY A 659 16.80 -10.93 26.92
CA GLY A 659 17.02 -9.56 26.45
C GLY A 659 16.21 -8.55 27.26
N ILE A 660 14.91 -8.82 27.49
CA ILE A 660 14.08 -7.90 28.28
C ILE A 660 14.49 -7.89 29.76
N SER A 661 14.90 -9.05 30.31
CA SER A 661 15.43 -9.14 31.67
C SER A 661 16.76 -8.39 31.84
N ALA A 662 17.65 -8.46 30.83
CA ALA A 662 18.90 -7.69 30.81
C ALA A 662 18.61 -6.19 30.79
N SER A 663 17.64 -5.75 30.00
CA SER A 663 17.18 -4.36 29.95
C SER A 663 16.64 -3.86 31.29
N PHE A 664 15.84 -4.67 31.96
CA PHE A 664 15.38 -4.36 33.32
C PHE A 664 16.54 -4.21 34.33
N LYS A 665 17.48 -5.16 34.31
CA LYS A 665 18.68 -5.09 35.18
C LYS A 665 19.53 -3.85 34.85
N PHE A 666 19.64 -3.46 33.62
CA PHE A 666 20.34 -2.24 33.19
C PHE A 666 19.71 -0.99 33.81
N ILE A 667 18.39 -0.84 33.69
CA ILE A 667 17.66 0.31 34.29
C ILE A 667 17.86 0.35 35.83
N GLN A 668 17.84 -0.81 36.53
CA GLN A 668 18.14 -0.87 37.96
C GLN A 668 19.58 -0.38 38.25
N LYS A 669 20.57 -0.76 37.45
CA LYS A 669 21.94 -0.28 37.61
C LYS A 669 22.07 1.23 37.38
N LEU A 670 21.39 1.75 36.32
CA LEU A 670 21.37 3.17 36.01
C LEU A 670 20.74 3.97 37.17
N TRP A 671 19.65 3.49 37.76
CA TRP A 671 19.02 4.09 38.94
C TRP A 671 19.99 4.18 40.11
N ASN A 672 20.64 3.07 40.45
CA ASN A 672 21.59 3.00 41.55
C ASN A 672 22.80 3.92 41.32
N LEU A 673 23.31 4.02 40.08
CA LEU A 673 24.38 4.96 39.73
C LEU A 673 23.97 6.42 40.02
N ASN A 674 22.75 6.80 39.58
CA ASN A 674 22.23 8.15 39.85
C ASN A 674 22.07 8.45 41.34
N LEU A 675 21.57 7.48 42.14
CA LEU A 675 21.50 7.64 43.58
C LEU A 675 22.88 7.83 44.22
N ASN A 676 23.88 7.08 43.79
CA ASN A 676 25.25 7.24 44.25
C ASN A 676 25.84 8.61 43.92
N ILE A 677 25.58 9.12 42.69
CA ILE A 677 26.01 10.47 42.31
C ILE A 677 25.34 11.53 43.17
N ILE A 678 24.03 11.45 43.38
CA ILE A 678 23.28 12.39 44.24
C ILE A 678 23.80 12.40 45.67
N ASN A 679 24.04 11.21 46.22
CA ASN A 679 24.54 11.06 47.61
C ASN A 679 25.98 11.54 47.76
N ARG A 680 26.79 11.59 46.72
CA ARG A 680 28.16 12.12 46.71
C ARG A 680 28.26 13.64 46.57
N LYS A 681 27.19 14.32 46.17
CA LYS A 681 27.10 15.79 45.97
C LYS A 681 27.26 16.62 47.23
N GLY A 682 27.96 16.19 48.25
CA GLY A 682 28.31 16.90 49.45
C GLY A 682 29.73 16.64 49.94
N LYS A 683 30.48 15.77 49.29
CA LYS A 683 31.88 15.50 49.62
C LYS A 683 32.76 16.12 48.54
N LYS A 684 33.75 16.98 48.91
CA LYS A 684 34.82 17.39 47.96
C LYS A 684 35.46 16.10 47.44
N THR A 685 35.37 15.92 46.11
CA THR A 685 36.05 14.79 45.43
C THR A 685 37.43 15.23 45.02
N ASP A 686 38.43 14.33 45.10
CA ASP A 686 39.74 14.51 44.46
C ASP A 686 39.57 14.59 42.95
N GLU A 687 40.21 15.55 42.30
CA GLU A 687 40.20 15.80 40.83
C GLU A 687 40.46 14.53 40.01
N ASN A 688 41.19 13.57 40.53
CA ASN A 688 41.47 12.27 39.90
C ASN A 688 40.28 11.30 39.82
N GLU A 689 39.23 11.47 40.68
CA GLU A 689 38.03 10.63 40.61
C GLU A 689 37.00 11.17 39.63
N ASP A 690 36.97 12.48 39.42
CA ASP A 690 36.08 13.12 38.46
C ASP A 690 36.50 12.79 37.00
N ASP A 691 37.81 12.76 36.73
CA ASP A 691 38.38 12.32 35.45
C ASP A 691 38.05 10.84 35.12
N LYS A 692 38.03 9.98 36.14
CA LYS A 692 37.63 8.59 35.95
C LYS A 692 36.14 8.43 35.69
N LEU A 693 35.30 9.23 36.36
CA LEU A 693 33.85 9.23 36.18
C LEU A 693 33.47 9.76 34.77
N GLU A 694 34.14 10.82 34.30
CA GLU A 694 33.96 11.36 32.98
C GLU A 694 34.35 10.37 31.86
N LYS A 695 35.48 9.70 32.00
CA LYS A 695 35.92 8.61 31.12
C LYS A 695 34.99 7.39 31.12
N TYR A 696 34.38 7.07 32.27
CA TYR A 696 33.35 6.01 32.36
C TYR A 696 32.06 6.43 31.67
N THR A 697 31.65 7.67 31.87
CA THR A 697 30.41 8.22 31.25
C THR A 697 30.55 8.30 29.73
N ILE A 698 31.71 8.74 29.20
CA ILE A 698 32.00 8.80 27.76
C ILE A 698 32.07 7.39 27.14
N LYS A 699 32.48 6.35 27.89
CA LYS A 699 32.47 4.96 27.41
C LYS A 699 31.08 4.29 27.42
N MET A 700 30.11 4.87 28.15
CA MET A 700 28.73 4.34 28.22
C MET A 700 27.79 4.97 27.19
N PHE A 701 28.16 6.08 26.58
CA PHE A 701 27.48 6.72 25.43
C PHE A 701 28.26 6.50 24.14
#